data_1adb93ec2da447328424841840675059
#
_entry.id   1adb93ec2da447328424841840675059
#
_cell.length_a   1.000
_cell.length_b   1.000
_cell.length_c   1.000
_cell.angle_alpha   90.00
_cell.angle_beta   90.00
_cell.angle_gamma   90.00
#
_symmetry.space_group_name_H-M   'P 1'
#
loop_
_entity.id
_entity.type
_entity.pdbx_description
1 polymer ?
#
loop_
_entity_poly.entity_id
_entity_poly.type
_entity_poly.pdbx_seq_one_letter_code
_entity_poly.pdbx_strand_id
1 'polypeptide(L)'
;MRALATAVATALLMSTATLAAPARPSIGKGAIDAAVAGITAKHGAAEEARARQGAAQVAARWFPEDGDEKAYTAFCVDNFLSGDQALSGAFDRLETVLEQVDGHLLEVRRMLLTPQDLDTGPVTELDRRLGDVDLSAHVDDDLFKTKVAFLALLNFPVHTLADRLKDGASWSRDTWARSRMMDRWALRVPAEVSQDVTQAFTAADQYIAGYYIRADKLLGPDGKPLGFPDGRRLITHWNLRDELKSHYGEGDDGLAKQRAIQKVMERIVRQEIPERVIDNGDVTWNPFTNKVGGGGDSPREPDTRYAKLLEVFRAVRAVDPYAPTAPTYIQRKFELDRQVPEAEVEKLLISVLTSPEVKALAKRIEGKLGRKLEPFDIWYAGFSSRAGRSETELDEVTKKKYPTVASFQAALPDILKGLGFRPEKAAWLSERIVVDPSRGAGHAMGALRREDKSHLRTNIPKTGMLYKGYNIAIHELGHNVEQSFSLGEIDHWALNGVPNNAFTEALAFTFQARDMELLGLADASAVERRKNEAYADLWGTYEIGGVSLVDMGVWRWMYAHPDAKPAELREATLSIAREVWNKYYAPIFGVKDVEILAVYSHMISNGLYLPDYALGHIIAFQVARVFRQGSFGDEFERVAKQGRLTPDAWMRGAVGGPLSAQALLDEAK
;
A
#
# COMPACT_ATOMS: atom_id res chain seq x y z
N MET A 1 37.58 17.93 24.22
CA MET A 1 36.15 17.56 23.92
C MET A 1 35.24 18.76 23.58
N ARG A 2 35.57 20.01 23.85
CA ARG A 2 34.74 21.17 23.40
C ARG A 2 35.04 21.64 21.96
N ALA A 3 36.19 21.33 21.39
CA ALA A 3 36.55 21.69 20.01
C ALA A 3 35.94 20.76 18.92
N LEU A 4 35.56 19.51 19.27
CA LEU A 4 34.91 18.59 18.34
C LEU A 4 33.40 18.85 18.20
N ALA A 5 32.77 19.38 19.26
CA ALA A 5 31.32 19.70 19.22
C ALA A 5 31.05 20.95 18.36
N THR A 6 31.97 21.87 18.21
CA THR A 6 31.81 23.09 17.40
C THR A 6 32.01 22.81 15.91
N ALA A 7 32.82 21.81 15.54
CA ALA A 7 33.04 21.43 14.14
C ALA A 7 31.88 20.65 13.53
N VAL A 8 31.10 19.88 14.32
CA VAL A 8 29.93 19.17 13.89
C VAL A 8 28.71 20.10 13.73
N ALA A 9 28.62 21.13 14.59
CA ALA A 9 27.53 22.13 14.48
C ALA A 9 27.72 23.09 13.29
N THR A 10 28.93 23.30 12.81
CA THR A 10 29.21 24.17 11.64
C THR A 10 29.03 23.44 10.30
N ALA A 11 29.09 22.10 10.28
CA ALA A 11 28.84 21.29 9.07
C ALA A 11 27.34 21.10 8.77
N LEU A 12 26.44 21.37 9.73
CA LEU A 12 24.99 21.27 9.56
C LEU A 12 24.32 22.58 9.09
N LEU A 13 25.08 23.65 8.86
CA LEU A 13 24.55 24.96 8.47
C LEU A 13 24.96 25.41 7.06
N MET A 14 25.52 24.53 6.24
CA MET A 14 25.83 24.85 4.85
C MET A 14 25.30 23.78 3.89
N SER A 15 24.05 23.86 3.55
CA SER A 15 23.55 23.53 2.21
C SER A 15 22.13 24.02 2.03
N THR A 16 21.93 25.33 2.01
CA THR A 16 20.91 25.91 1.12
C THR A 16 21.58 26.10 -0.24
N ALA A 17 22.07 25.01 -0.82
CA ALA A 17 22.29 24.99 -2.25
C ALA A 17 20.92 25.15 -2.88
N THR A 18 20.67 26.27 -3.52
CA THR A 18 19.65 26.41 -4.55
C THR A 18 19.89 25.24 -5.51
N LEU A 19 19.10 24.16 -5.37
CA LEU A 19 19.13 23.06 -6.31
C LEU A 19 18.94 23.68 -7.70
N ALA A 20 19.99 23.61 -8.52
CA ALA A 20 19.90 23.99 -9.92
C ALA A 20 18.70 23.19 -10.49
N ALA A 21 17.85 23.87 -11.26
CA ALA A 21 16.73 23.17 -11.90
C ALA A 21 17.28 21.94 -12.62
N PRO A 22 16.66 20.76 -12.42
CA PRO A 22 17.18 19.50 -12.93
C PRO A 22 17.46 19.61 -14.43
N ALA A 23 18.58 19.03 -14.88
CA ALA A 23 18.95 19.00 -16.28
C ALA A 23 17.81 18.30 -17.07
N ARG A 24 17.12 19.04 -17.89
CA ARG A 24 16.05 18.51 -18.76
C ARG A 24 16.68 17.78 -19.95
N PRO A 25 16.00 16.76 -20.53
CA PRO A 25 16.41 16.17 -21.78
C PRO A 25 16.70 17.25 -22.82
N SER A 26 17.85 17.19 -23.46
CA SER A 26 18.35 18.25 -24.33
C SER A 26 18.26 17.93 -25.83
N ILE A 27 17.67 16.78 -26.18
CA ILE A 27 17.61 16.29 -27.57
C ILE A 27 16.51 17.01 -28.34
N GLY A 28 16.92 17.77 -29.34
CA GLY A 28 16.01 18.48 -30.20
C GLY A 28 15.35 17.61 -31.27
N LYS A 29 14.25 18.11 -31.85
CA LYS A 29 13.50 17.44 -32.92
C LYS A 29 14.40 17.06 -34.10
N GLY A 30 15.38 17.94 -34.47
CA GLY A 30 16.30 17.69 -35.57
C GLY A 30 17.16 16.44 -35.38
N ALA A 31 17.64 16.18 -34.17
CA ALA A 31 18.40 14.98 -33.85
C ALA A 31 17.52 13.71 -33.85
N ILE A 32 16.26 13.82 -33.40
CA ILE A 32 15.29 12.72 -33.51
C ILE A 32 15.03 12.36 -34.99
N ASP A 33 14.77 13.36 -35.84
CA ASP A 33 14.54 13.16 -37.27
C ASP A 33 15.79 12.58 -37.97
N ALA A 34 17.00 13.02 -37.58
CA ALA A 34 18.25 12.46 -38.08
C ALA A 34 18.44 10.97 -37.67
N ALA A 35 18.13 10.64 -36.43
CA ALA A 35 18.18 9.25 -35.96
C ALA A 35 17.20 8.35 -36.74
N VAL A 36 15.96 8.80 -36.94
CA VAL A 36 14.94 8.09 -37.73
C VAL A 36 15.39 7.90 -39.16
N ALA A 37 15.92 8.95 -39.81
CA ALA A 37 16.45 8.87 -41.18
C ALA A 37 17.60 7.86 -41.27
N GLY A 38 18.53 7.86 -40.31
CA GLY A 38 19.64 6.89 -40.26
C GLY A 38 19.16 5.44 -40.07
N ILE A 39 18.16 5.22 -39.19
CA ILE A 39 17.58 3.90 -38.98
C ILE A 39 16.86 3.41 -40.26
N THR A 40 16.02 4.26 -40.86
CA THR A 40 15.27 3.86 -42.08
C THR A 40 16.19 3.63 -43.28
N ALA A 41 17.29 4.37 -43.41
CA ALA A 41 18.31 4.12 -44.43
C ALA A 41 18.98 2.73 -44.24
N LYS A 42 19.18 2.29 -43.00
CA LYS A 42 19.84 1.01 -42.66
C LYS A 42 18.89 -0.19 -42.70
N HIS A 43 17.64 -0.01 -42.30
CA HIS A 43 16.68 -1.10 -42.02
C HIS A 43 15.43 -1.04 -42.90
N GLY A 44 15.23 0.00 -43.67
CA GLY A 44 14.11 0.18 -44.60
C GLY A 44 12.98 1.06 -44.06
N ALA A 45 12.18 1.62 -44.98
CA ALA A 45 11.10 2.56 -44.65
C ALA A 45 9.97 1.95 -43.80
N ALA A 46 9.79 0.64 -43.83
CA ALA A 46 8.79 -0.06 -43.01
C ALA A 46 9.02 0.14 -41.48
N GLU A 47 10.26 0.41 -41.08
CA GLU A 47 10.64 0.61 -39.68
C GLU A 47 10.43 2.08 -39.17
N GLU A 48 10.03 3.01 -40.06
CA GLU A 48 9.97 4.45 -39.70
C GLU A 48 9.11 4.74 -38.47
N ALA A 49 7.92 4.16 -38.39
CA ALA A 49 7.01 4.42 -37.28
C ALA A 49 7.59 3.95 -35.94
N ARG A 50 8.16 2.74 -35.92
CA ARG A 50 8.80 2.16 -34.72
C ARG A 50 10.09 2.88 -34.35
N ALA A 51 10.91 3.26 -35.35
CA ALA A 51 12.10 4.07 -35.15
C ALA A 51 11.77 5.43 -34.54
N ARG A 52 10.73 6.09 -35.03
CA ARG A 52 10.29 7.39 -34.52
C ARG A 52 9.80 7.31 -33.08
N GLN A 53 9.02 6.28 -32.76
CA GLN A 53 8.56 6.02 -31.38
C GLN A 53 9.77 5.76 -30.46
N GLY A 54 10.64 4.83 -30.79
CA GLY A 54 11.80 4.48 -29.98
C GLY A 54 12.76 5.66 -29.78
N ALA A 55 13.10 6.36 -30.86
CA ALA A 55 13.94 7.55 -30.79
C ALA A 55 13.33 8.63 -29.87
N ALA A 56 12.03 8.90 -29.96
CA ALA A 56 11.35 9.85 -29.08
C ALA A 56 11.37 9.41 -27.60
N GLN A 57 11.19 8.12 -27.32
CA GLN A 57 11.27 7.56 -25.95
C GLN A 57 12.66 7.73 -25.35
N VAL A 58 13.71 7.48 -26.13
CA VAL A 58 15.11 7.69 -25.73
C VAL A 58 15.36 9.18 -25.50
N ALA A 59 14.97 10.07 -26.44
CA ALA A 59 15.17 11.50 -26.35
C ALA A 59 14.54 12.11 -25.09
N ALA A 60 13.34 11.64 -24.73
CA ALA A 60 12.63 12.11 -23.54
C ALA A 60 13.34 11.79 -22.21
N ARG A 61 14.37 10.93 -22.22
CA ARG A 61 15.13 10.47 -21.04
C ARG A 61 16.64 10.64 -21.20
N TRP A 62 17.10 11.22 -22.32
CA TRP A 62 18.50 11.46 -22.59
C TRP A 62 18.96 12.74 -21.92
N PHE A 63 19.78 12.64 -20.91
CA PHE A 63 20.32 13.79 -20.16
C PHE A 63 21.65 14.24 -20.74
N PRO A 64 22.17 15.45 -20.42
CA PRO A 64 23.44 15.95 -20.93
C PRO A 64 24.63 15.02 -20.65
N GLU A 65 24.65 14.33 -19.52
CA GLU A 65 25.68 13.36 -19.16
C GLU A 65 25.71 12.10 -20.02
N ASP A 66 24.62 11.79 -20.73
CA ASP A 66 24.57 10.65 -21.64
C ASP A 66 25.26 10.92 -22.98
N GLY A 67 25.46 12.19 -23.32
CA GLY A 67 26.12 12.65 -24.51
C GLY A 67 25.31 13.70 -25.27
N ASP A 68 25.96 14.29 -26.29
CA ASP A 68 25.36 15.29 -27.17
C ASP A 68 24.41 14.67 -28.22
N GLU A 69 23.76 15.49 -29.04
CA GLU A 69 22.85 15.06 -30.10
C GLU A 69 23.50 14.13 -31.14
N LYS A 70 24.81 14.26 -31.36
CA LYS A 70 25.56 13.35 -32.25
C LYS A 70 25.69 11.97 -31.63
N ALA A 71 26.06 11.90 -30.35
CA ALA A 71 26.12 10.66 -29.60
C ALA A 71 24.77 9.95 -29.52
N TYR A 72 23.70 10.71 -29.27
CA TYR A 72 22.31 10.24 -29.28
C TYR A 72 21.93 9.64 -30.65
N THR A 73 22.18 10.37 -31.75
CA THR A 73 21.84 9.92 -33.11
C THR A 73 22.59 8.64 -33.44
N ALA A 74 23.91 8.58 -33.17
CA ALA A 74 24.73 7.39 -33.40
C ALA A 74 24.21 6.20 -32.57
N PHE A 75 23.91 6.43 -31.26
CA PHE A 75 23.34 5.38 -30.42
C PHE A 75 22.06 4.77 -31.00
N CYS A 76 21.12 5.62 -31.43
CA CYS A 76 19.85 5.15 -32.00
C CYS A 76 20.06 4.33 -33.29
N VAL A 77 20.91 4.80 -34.20
CA VAL A 77 21.19 4.09 -35.50
C VAL A 77 21.91 2.75 -35.28
N ASP A 78 22.84 2.71 -34.34
CA ASP A 78 23.67 1.52 -34.12
C ASP A 78 22.95 0.43 -33.29
N ASN A 79 22.01 0.81 -32.42
CA ASN A 79 21.37 -0.12 -31.49
C ASN A 79 19.90 -0.41 -31.82
N PHE A 80 19.36 0.09 -32.91
CA PHE A 80 18.03 -0.29 -33.39
C PHE A 80 18.03 -1.72 -33.91
N LEU A 81 17.10 -2.53 -33.42
CA LEU A 81 16.93 -3.94 -33.79
C LEU A 81 15.81 -4.04 -34.83
N SER A 82 16.08 -4.72 -35.94
CA SER A 82 15.09 -4.96 -36.98
C SER A 82 14.74 -6.45 -37.04
N GLY A 83 13.46 -6.74 -37.20
CA GLY A 83 12.91 -8.08 -37.31
C GLY A 83 12.60 -8.76 -35.98
N ASP A 84 11.58 -9.64 -36.02
CA ASP A 84 10.99 -10.26 -34.80
C ASP A 84 12.00 -11.12 -34.03
N GLN A 85 12.88 -11.83 -34.72
CA GLN A 85 13.88 -12.69 -34.06
C GLN A 85 14.87 -11.87 -33.22
N ALA A 86 15.33 -10.73 -33.73
CA ALA A 86 16.25 -9.85 -33.00
C ALA A 86 15.55 -9.24 -31.78
N LEU A 87 14.30 -8.81 -31.92
CA LEU A 87 13.49 -8.25 -30.84
C LEU A 87 13.19 -9.29 -29.75
N SER A 88 12.74 -10.50 -30.14
CA SER A 88 12.48 -11.57 -29.17
C SER A 88 13.76 -11.97 -28.43
N GLY A 89 14.86 -12.17 -29.13
CA GLY A 89 16.14 -12.51 -28.49
C GLY A 89 16.68 -11.39 -27.57
N ALA A 90 16.40 -10.13 -27.84
CA ALA A 90 16.74 -9.03 -26.93
C ALA A 90 15.81 -9.01 -25.70
N PHE A 91 14.51 -9.23 -25.88
CA PHE A 91 13.55 -9.33 -24.80
C PHE A 91 13.90 -10.46 -23.84
N ASP A 92 14.13 -11.68 -24.35
CA ASP A 92 14.46 -12.86 -23.52
C ASP A 92 15.73 -12.64 -22.69
N ARG A 93 16.75 -12.00 -23.29
CA ARG A 93 17.98 -11.66 -22.56
C ARG A 93 17.76 -10.61 -21.47
N LEU A 94 16.98 -9.56 -21.78
CA LEU A 94 16.65 -8.52 -20.79
C LEU A 94 15.84 -9.12 -19.64
N GLU A 95 14.81 -9.92 -19.94
CA GLU A 95 13.99 -10.58 -18.94
C GLU A 95 14.84 -11.47 -18.02
N THR A 96 15.72 -12.31 -18.60
CA THR A 96 16.61 -13.19 -17.84
C THR A 96 17.58 -12.40 -16.94
N VAL A 97 18.20 -11.35 -17.48
CA VAL A 97 19.16 -10.54 -16.71
C VAL A 97 18.47 -9.78 -15.58
N LEU A 98 17.29 -9.20 -15.84
CA LEU A 98 16.53 -8.47 -14.82
C LEU A 98 16.04 -9.41 -13.71
N GLU A 99 15.58 -10.62 -14.04
CA GLU A 99 15.24 -11.64 -13.04
C GLU A 99 16.43 -11.91 -12.11
N GLN A 100 17.61 -12.11 -12.66
CA GLN A 100 18.81 -12.41 -11.87
C GLN A 100 19.26 -11.22 -11.03
N VAL A 101 19.31 -10.02 -11.60
CA VAL A 101 19.77 -8.82 -10.89
C VAL A 101 18.82 -8.49 -9.75
N ASP A 102 17.54 -8.34 -10.04
CA ASP A 102 16.54 -7.94 -9.04
C ASP A 102 16.39 -9.00 -7.94
N GLY A 103 16.41 -10.28 -8.32
CA GLY A 103 16.32 -11.37 -7.37
C GLY A 103 17.52 -11.46 -6.43
N HIS A 104 18.75 -11.32 -6.93
CA HIS A 104 19.94 -11.29 -6.09
C HIS A 104 19.93 -10.10 -5.10
N LEU A 105 19.52 -8.92 -5.57
CA LEU A 105 19.42 -7.74 -4.72
C LEU A 105 18.37 -7.91 -3.63
N LEU A 106 17.22 -8.51 -3.96
CA LEU A 106 16.18 -8.81 -2.98
C LEU A 106 16.70 -9.78 -1.90
N GLU A 107 17.42 -10.84 -2.30
CA GLU A 107 17.98 -11.82 -1.36
C GLU A 107 19.06 -11.21 -0.45
N VAL A 108 19.94 -10.36 -0.99
CA VAL A 108 20.92 -9.64 -0.16
C VAL A 108 20.20 -8.72 0.82
N ARG A 109 19.20 -7.96 0.37
CA ARG A 109 18.39 -7.11 1.25
C ARG A 109 17.71 -7.92 2.36
N ARG A 110 17.11 -9.08 2.02
CA ARG A 110 16.51 -9.99 2.99
C ARG A 110 17.52 -10.43 4.07
N MET A 111 18.74 -10.79 3.66
CA MET A 111 19.80 -11.16 4.61
C MET A 111 20.20 -10.02 5.54
N LEU A 112 20.34 -8.80 5.00
CA LEU A 112 20.69 -7.60 5.78
C LEU A 112 19.60 -7.22 6.79
N LEU A 113 18.31 -7.43 6.44
CA LEU A 113 17.17 -7.15 7.32
C LEU A 113 16.86 -8.28 8.32
N THR A 114 17.40 -9.50 8.10
CA THR A 114 17.08 -10.67 8.93
C THR A 114 17.22 -10.41 10.44
N PRO A 115 18.27 -9.78 10.99
CA PRO A 115 18.37 -9.54 12.43
C PRO A 115 17.31 -8.58 12.97
N GLN A 116 16.81 -7.65 12.14
CA GLN A 116 15.78 -6.70 12.54
C GLN A 116 14.38 -7.29 12.43
N ASP A 117 14.12 -8.10 11.42
CA ASP A 117 12.80 -8.65 11.11
C ASP A 117 12.49 -9.91 11.92
N LEU A 118 13.49 -10.76 12.16
CA LEU A 118 13.29 -12.07 12.79
C LEU A 118 13.71 -12.09 14.26
N ASP A 119 12.99 -12.87 15.06
CA ASP A 119 13.31 -13.09 16.49
C ASP A 119 14.46 -14.10 16.67
N THR A 120 15.64 -13.72 16.17
CA THR A 120 16.87 -14.53 16.20
C THR A 120 17.89 -14.10 17.26
N GLY A 121 17.56 -13.11 18.08
CA GLY A 121 18.44 -12.56 19.11
C GLY A 121 18.36 -11.03 19.22
N PRO A 122 19.22 -10.39 20.03
CA PRO A 122 19.21 -8.94 20.17
C PRO A 122 19.68 -8.25 18.88
N VAL A 123 19.04 -7.16 18.53
CA VAL A 123 19.43 -6.30 17.39
C VAL A 123 20.55 -5.38 17.82
N THR A 124 21.71 -5.44 17.16
CA THR A 124 22.86 -4.57 17.41
C THR A 124 22.76 -3.28 16.59
N GLU A 125 23.60 -2.30 16.93
CA GLU A 125 23.71 -1.07 16.12
C GLU A 125 24.25 -1.35 14.70
N LEU A 126 25.13 -2.35 14.55
CA LEU A 126 25.62 -2.78 13.25
C LEU A 126 24.47 -3.36 12.40
N ASP A 127 23.59 -4.18 12.99
CA ASP A 127 22.45 -4.75 12.28
C ASP A 127 21.51 -3.65 11.76
N ARG A 128 21.28 -2.58 12.55
CA ARG A 128 20.49 -1.43 12.11
C ARG A 128 21.12 -0.74 10.92
N ARG A 129 22.41 -0.44 10.99
CA ARG A 129 23.14 0.23 9.89
C ARG A 129 23.19 -0.62 8.62
N LEU A 130 23.35 -1.93 8.75
CA LEU A 130 23.33 -2.84 7.60
C LEU A 130 21.93 -2.95 6.98
N GLY A 131 20.89 -2.92 7.79
CA GLY A 131 19.52 -2.93 7.31
C GLY A 131 19.08 -1.63 6.59
N ASP A 132 19.78 -0.51 6.87
CA ASP A 132 19.55 0.77 6.18
C ASP A 132 20.20 0.80 4.78
N VAL A 133 21.02 -0.18 4.42
CA VAL A 133 21.68 -0.24 3.10
C VAL A 133 20.68 -0.73 2.04
N ASP A 134 20.38 0.12 1.08
CA ASP A 134 19.60 -0.23 -0.10
C ASP A 134 20.50 -0.34 -1.34
N LEU A 135 20.87 -1.56 -1.68
CA LEU A 135 21.72 -1.85 -2.84
C LEU A 135 20.98 -1.63 -4.17
N SER A 136 19.64 -1.64 -4.16
CA SER A 136 18.83 -1.43 -5.36
C SER A 136 18.67 0.04 -5.76
N ALA A 137 18.95 0.98 -4.85
CA ALA A 137 18.71 2.41 -5.04
C ALA A 137 19.40 3.01 -6.28
N HIS A 138 20.53 2.43 -6.72
CA HIS A 138 21.28 2.91 -7.88
C HIS A 138 21.07 2.09 -9.15
N VAL A 139 20.38 0.94 -9.09
CA VAL A 139 20.29 0.00 -10.20
C VAL A 139 19.61 0.63 -11.43
N ASP A 140 18.54 1.36 -11.23
CA ASP A 140 17.82 1.99 -12.34
C ASP A 140 18.67 3.09 -13.00
N ASP A 141 19.39 3.89 -12.23
CA ASP A 141 20.32 4.89 -12.75
C ASP A 141 21.50 4.24 -13.48
N ASP A 142 22.05 3.13 -12.95
CA ASP A 142 23.11 2.36 -13.59
C ASP A 142 22.68 1.73 -14.91
N LEU A 143 21.42 1.28 -15.01
CA LEU A 143 20.87 0.78 -16.29
C LEU A 143 20.76 1.89 -17.35
N PHE A 144 20.54 3.13 -16.98
CA PHE A 144 20.62 4.28 -17.89
C PHE A 144 22.08 4.63 -18.24
N LYS A 145 22.97 4.70 -17.26
CA LYS A 145 24.41 4.99 -17.46
C LYS A 145 25.09 3.95 -18.36
N THR A 146 24.75 2.67 -18.20
CA THR A 146 25.25 1.58 -19.05
C THR A 146 24.51 1.47 -20.39
N LYS A 147 23.54 2.36 -20.67
CA LYS A 147 22.73 2.39 -21.89
C LYS A 147 21.77 1.20 -22.07
N VAL A 148 21.64 0.29 -21.12
CA VAL A 148 20.70 -0.85 -21.19
C VAL A 148 19.24 -0.36 -21.24
N ALA A 149 18.88 0.63 -20.40
CA ALA A 149 17.56 1.23 -20.42
C ALA A 149 17.23 1.90 -21.77
N PHE A 150 18.20 2.58 -22.39
CA PHE A 150 18.03 3.19 -23.70
C PHE A 150 17.90 2.16 -24.81
N LEU A 151 18.62 1.03 -24.72
CA LEU A 151 18.44 -0.08 -25.68
C LEU A 151 17.00 -0.60 -25.64
N ALA A 152 16.44 -0.78 -24.44
CA ALA A 152 15.06 -1.20 -24.27
C ALA A 152 14.08 -0.14 -24.79
N LEU A 153 14.24 1.14 -24.40
CA LEU A 153 13.40 2.25 -24.84
C LEU A 153 13.41 2.50 -26.36
N LEU A 154 14.52 2.20 -27.03
CA LEU A 154 14.64 2.33 -28.49
C LEU A 154 13.82 1.25 -29.21
N ASN A 155 13.75 0.04 -28.65
CA ASN A 155 13.27 -1.14 -29.35
C ASN A 155 11.88 -1.63 -28.88
N PHE A 156 11.43 -1.25 -27.69
CA PHE A 156 10.14 -1.65 -27.13
C PHE A 156 9.28 -0.44 -26.77
N PRO A 157 7.96 -0.47 -27.06
CA PRO A 157 7.09 0.66 -26.77
C PRO A 157 6.77 0.76 -25.26
N VAL A 158 6.83 1.98 -24.71
CA VAL A 158 6.23 2.32 -23.42
C VAL A 158 4.75 2.59 -23.65
N HIS A 159 3.88 1.79 -23.05
CA HIS A 159 2.45 1.94 -23.14
C HIS A 159 1.89 2.67 -21.92
N THR A 160 1.02 3.64 -22.15
CA THR A 160 0.23 4.31 -21.11
C THR A 160 -0.89 3.39 -20.62
N LEU A 161 -1.51 3.73 -19.47
CA LEU A 161 -2.73 3.05 -19.03
C LEU A 161 -3.83 3.12 -20.09
N ALA A 162 -3.99 4.27 -20.75
CA ALA A 162 -4.98 4.45 -21.83
C ALA A 162 -4.75 3.48 -22.99
N ASP A 163 -3.49 3.28 -23.42
CA ASP A 163 -3.15 2.32 -24.46
C ASP A 163 -3.52 0.89 -24.04
N ARG A 164 -3.17 0.50 -22.81
CA ARG A 164 -3.47 -0.83 -22.23
C ARG A 164 -4.96 -1.10 -22.11
N LEU A 165 -5.73 -0.10 -21.69
CA LEU A 165 -7.20 -0.24 -21.59
C LEU A 165 -7.86 -0.31 -22.95
N LYS A 166 -7.34 0.41 -23.95
CA LYS A 166 -7.87 0.45 -25.31
C LYS A 166 -7.55 -0.84 -26.09
N ASP A 167 -6.27 -1.22 -26.10
CA ASP A 167 -5.74 -2.21 -27.04
C ASP A 167 -5.40 -3.56 -26.37
N GLY A 168 -5.23 -3.57 -25.03
CA GLY A 168 -4.74 -4.71 -24.27
C GLY A 168 -5.58 -5.99 -24.38
N ALA A 169 -6.89 -5.85 -24.61
CA ALA A 169 -7.76 -7.03 -24.83
C ALA A 169 -7.38 -7.87 -26.06
N SER A 170 -6.69 -7.25 -27.03
CA SER A 170 -6.20 -7.91 -28.25
C SER A 170 -4.75 -8.38 -28.15
N TRP A 171 -4.03 -8.04 -27.09
CA TRP A 171 -2.60 -8.33 -26.96
C TRP A 171 -2.33 -9.79 -26.62
N SER A 172 -1.28 -10.33 -27.25
CA SER A 172 -0.69 -11.60 -26.84
C SER A 172 -0.01 -11.49 -25.47
N ARG A 173 0.28 -12.62 -24.86
CA ARG A 173 1.05 -12.69 -23.61
C ARG A 173 2.45 -12.05 -23.77
N ASP A 174 3.11 -12.30 -24.90
CA ASP A 174 4.40 -11.67 -25.22
C ASP A 174 4.29 -10.14 -25.32
N THR A 175 3.24 -9.62 -25.94
CA THR A 175 3.00 -8.17 -25.99
C THR A 175 2.78 -7.57 -24.59
N TRP A 176 2.00 -8.24 -23.75
CA TRP A 176 1.82 -7.86 -22.35
C TRP A 176 3.14 -7.87 -21.57
N ALA A 177 3.96 -8.93 -21.75
CA ALA A 177 5.24 -9.06 -21.06
C ALA A 177 6.22 -7.95 -21.45
N ARG A 178 6.35 -7.67 -22.75
CA ARG A 178 7.16 -6.54 -23.25
C ARG A 178 6.66 -5.20 -22.70
N SER A 179 5.35 -4.99 -22.71
CA SER A 179 4.74 -3.78 -22.13
C SER A 179 5.06 -3.63 -20.65
N ARG A 180 5.03 -4.71 -19.86
CA ARG A 180 5.35 -4.70 -18.43
C ARG A 180 6.82 -4.49 -18.13
N MET A 181 7.70 -5.08 -18.91
CA MET A 181 9.13 -4.83 -18.78
C MET A 181 9.46 -3.34 -18.93
N MET A 182 8.73 -2.64 -19.81
CA MET A 182 8.96 -1.22 -20.07
C MET A 182 8.48 -0.28 -18.95
N ASP A 183 7.66 -0.76 -18.00
CA ASP A 183 7.22 0.04 -16.84
C ASP A 183 8.41 0.55 -16.02
N ARG A 184 9.48 -0.23 -15.92
CA ARG A 184 10.71 0.12 -15.21
C ARG A 184 11.34 1.41 -15.69
N TRP A 185 11.26 1.68 -16.98
CA TRP A 185 11.88 2.85 -17.63
C TRP A 185 10.86 3.92 -18.08
N ALA A 186 9.63 3.83 -17.57
CA ALA A 186 8.64 4.87 -17.79
C ALA A 186 9.07 6.23 -17.22
N LEU A 187 9.89 6.20 -16.16
CA LEU A 187 10.48 7.34 -15.47
C LEU A 187 12.02 7.24 -15.53
N ARG A 188 12.68 8.39 -15.51
CA ARG A 188 14.11 8.50 -15.16
C ARG A 188 14.28 9.62 -14.17
N VAL A 189 14.36 9.29 -12.89
CA VAL A 189 14.46 10.25 -11.79
C VAL A 189 15.92 10.29 -11.31
N PRO A 190 16.55 11.48 -11.19
CA PRO A 190 17.88 11.59 -10.59
C PRO A 190 17.92 11.04 -9.17
N ALA A 191 19.03 10.42 -8.80
CA ALA A 191 19.19 9.75 -7.51
C ALA A 191 18.96 10.70 -6.32
N GLU A 192 19.42 11.96 -6.41
CA GLU A 192 19.21 12.99 -5.39
C GLU A 192 17.73 13.32 -5.21
N VAL A 193 16.93 13.41 -6.28
CA VAL A 193 15.49 13.66 -6.19
C VAL A 193 14.78 12.46 -5.54
N SER A 194 15.16 11.25 -5.90
CA SER A 194 14.63 10.03 -5.28
C SER A 194 14.98 9.95 -3.80
N GLN A 195 16.18 10.37 -3.43
CA GLN A 195 16.63 10.42 -2.04
C GLN A 195 15.84 11.46 -1.22
N ASP A 196 15.59 12.64 -1.77
CA ASP A 196 14.76 13.67 -1.13
C ASP A 196 13.33 13.15 -0.88
N VAL A 197 12.75 12.41 -1.84
CA VAL A 197 11.45 11.74 -1.65
C VAL A 197 11.50 10.75 -0.49
N THR A 198 12.50 9.89 -0.46
CA THR A 198 12.68 8.90 0.61
C THR A 198 12.84 9.56 1.98
N GLN A 199 13.62 10.64 2.06
CA GLN A 199 13.83 11.41 3.30
C GLN A 199 12.53 12.07 3.78
N ALA A 200 11.73 12.64 2.86
CA ALA A 200 10.46 13.25 3.22
C ALA A 200 9.45 12.24 3.77
N PHE A 201 9.33 11.05 3.16
CA PHE A 201 8.49 9.97 3.68
C PHE A 201 8.99 9.45 5.03
N THR A 202 10.29 9.22 5.17
CA THR A 202 10.91 8.79 6.44
C THR A 202 10.64 9.81 7.55
N ALA A 203 10.78 11.11 7.28
CA ALA A 203 10.49 12.16 8.25
C ALA A 203 9.01 12.22 8.64
N ALA A 204 8.10 11.92 7.69
CA ALA A 204 6.67 11.83 7.95
C ALA A 204 6.35 10.61 8.82
N ASP A 205 6.93 9.44 8.55
CA ASP A 205 6.77 8.22 9.36
C ASP A 205 7.32 8.40 10.77
N GLN A 206 8.49 9.05 10.94
CA GLN A 206 9.06 9.36 12.25
C GLN A 206 8.15 10.30 13.05
N TYR A 207 7.57 11.31 12.42
CA TYR A 207 6.59 12.18 13.06
C TYR A 207 5.39 11.37 13.59
N ILE A 208 4.84 10.49 12.76
CA ILE A 208 3.69 9.65 13.12
C ILE A 208 4.06 8.69 14.26
N ALA A 209 5.21 8.02 14.16
CA ALA A 209 5.67 7.05 15.16
C ALA A 209 6.00 7.69 16.51
N GLY A 210 6.47 8.95 16.51
CA GLY A 210 6.77 9.71 17.71
C GLY A 210 5.58 10.47 18.32
N TYR A 211 4.45 10.53 17.60
CA TYR A 211 3.27 11.30 18.03
C TYR A 211 2.28 10.40 18.75
N TYR A 212 2.26 10.44 20.09
CA TYR A 212 1.30 9.67 20.87
C TYR A 212 0.71 10.42 22.06
N ILE A 213 -0.46 9.97 22.47
CA ILE A 213 -1.24 10.48 23.58
C ILE A 213 -1.35 9.40 24.65
N ARG A 214 -1.19 9.77 25.90
CA ARG A 214 -1.34 8.88 27.05
C ARG A 214 -2.83 8.73 27.40
N ALA A 215 -3.43 7.61 27.00
CA ALA A 215 -4.85 7.34 27.24
C ALA A 215 -5.16 7.22 28.74
N ASP A 216 -4.24 6.66 29.53
CA ASP A 216 -4.36 6.56 30.99
C ASP A 216 -4.41 7.92 31.70
N LYS A 217 -4.10 9.01 31.01
CA LYS A 217 -4.15 10.38 31.51
C LYS A 217 -5.37 11.18 31.01
N LEU A 218 -6.25 10.55 30.24
CA LEU A 218 -7.45 11.21 29.72
C LEU A 218 -8.52 11.37 30.80
N LEU A 219 -9.13 12.55 30.82
CA LEU A 219 -10.24 12.89 31.70
C LEU A 219 -11.54 12.97 30.90
N GLY A 220 -12.63 12.52 31.52
CA GLY A 220 -13.99 12.68 31.01
C GLY A 220 -14.50 14.12 31.07
N PRO A 221 -15.71 14.37 30.53
CA PRO A 221 -16.35 15.71 30.59
C PRO A 221 -16.49 16.26 32.01
N ASP A 222 -16.65 15.38 32.98
CA ASP A 222 -16.77 15.71 34.43
C ASP A 222 -15.41 15.91 35.12
N GLY A 223 -14.30 15.78 34.39
CA GLY A 223 -12.94 15.93 34.91
C GLY A 223 -12.39 14.72 35.64
N LYS A 224 -13.09 13.58 35.65
CA LYS A 224 -12.60 12.34 36.28
C LYS A 224 -11.82 11.49 35.28
N PRO A 225 -10.87 10.64 35.74
CA PRO A 225 -10.17 9.67 34.92
C PRO A 225 -11.15 8.71 34.21
N LEU A 226 -10.88 8.37 32.96
CA LEU A 226 -11.71 7.48 32.16
C LEU A 226 -11.40 5.97 32.36
N GLY A 227 -10.41 5.65 33.20
CA GLY A 227 -10.09 4.27 33.56
C GLY A 227 -9.46 3.44 32.40
N PHE A 228 -8.68 4.06 31.55
CA PHE A 228 -7.81 3.32 30.62
C PHE A 228 -6.68 2.62 31.40
N PRO A 229 -6.17 1.48 30.89
CA PRO A 229 -5.05 0.78 31.50
C PRO A 229 -3.81 1.67 31.66
N ASP A 230 -3.08 1.53 32.77
CA ASP A 230 -1.86 2.29 33.03
C ASP A 230 -0.83 2.12 31.91
N GLY A 231 -0.23 3.23 31.49
CA GLY A 231 0.76 3.24 30.44
C GLY A 231 0.20 3.15 29.02
N ARG A 232 -1.12 3.07 28.83
CA ARG A 232 -1.74 2.97 27.50
C ARG A 232 -1.42 4.17 26.64
N ARG A 233 -0.89 3.91 25.45
CA ARG A 233 -0.54 4.91 24.46
C ARG A 233 -1.42 4.78 23.22
N LEU A 234 -1.84 5.92 22.68
CA LEU A 234 -2.55 6.03 21.40
C LEU A 234 -1.62 6.75 20.42
N ILE A 235 -0.98 6.01 19.51
CA ILE A 235 0.11 6.51 18.67
C ILE A 235 -0.42 6.97 17.32
N THR A 236 -1.05 6.06 16.56
CA THR A 236 -1.51 6.28 15.19
C THR A 236 -3.03 6.14 15.13
N HIS A 237 -3.62 6.47 13.99
CA HIS A 237 -5.04 6.22 13.76
C HIS A 237 -5.42 4.75 13.97
N TRP A 238 -4.53 3.79 13.69
CA TRP A 238 -4.77 2.37 13.94
C TRP A 238 -4.98 2.07 15.43
N ASN A 239 -4.11 2.59 16.29
CA ASN A 239 -4.25 2.43 17.73
C ASN A 239 -5.48 3.15 18.26
N LEU A 240 -5.78 4.38 17.80
CA LEU A 240 -6.98 5.11 18.15
C LEU A 240 -8.24 4.32 17.77
N ARG A 241 -8.27 3.80 16.54
CA ARG A 241 -9.38 3.01 16.03
C ARG A 241 -9.53 1.68 16.75
N ASP A 242 -8.43 0.95 16.97
CA ASP A 242 -8.46 -0.36 17.61
C ASP A 242 -8.85 -0.23 19.10
N GLU A 243 -8.34 0.78 19.79
CA GLU A 243 -8.77 1.11 21.15
C GLU A 243 -10.27 1.44 21.20
N LEU A 244 -10.76 2.26 20.29
CA LEU A 244 -12.19 2.61 20.19
C LEU A 244 -13.04 1.34 19.98
N LYS A 245 -12.62 0.44 19.07
CA LYS A 245 -13.32 -0.82 18.78
C LYS A 245 -13.39 -1.75 19.99
N SER A 246 -12.38 -1.77 20.85
CA SER A 246 -12.31 -2.66 22.01
C SER A 246 -13.39 -2.35 23.07
N HIS A 247 -13.91 -1.15 23.08
CA HIS A 247 -14.86 -0.67 24.12
C HIS A 247 -16.34 -0.89 23.82
N TYR A 248 -16.71 -1.48 22.67
CA TYR A 248 -18.14 -1.71 22.34
C TYR A 248 -18.87 -2.68 23.30
N GLY A 249 -18.14 -3.49 24.05
CA GLY A 249 -18.72 -4.42 25.04
C GLY A 249 -18.79 -3.89 26.49
N GLU A 250 -18.32 -2.67 26.77
CA GLU A 250 -18.14 -2.14 28.12
C GLU A 250 -19.29 -1.22 28.61
N GLY A 251 -20.44 -1.17 27.92
CA GLY A 251 -21.59 -0.35 28.31
C GLY A 251 -21.28 1.14 28.32
N ASP A 252 -21.80 1.86 29.35
CA ASP A 252 -21.65 3.32 29.43
C ASP A 252 -20.21 3.79 29.64
N ASP A 253 -19.39 3.01 30.35
CA ASP A 253 -17.96 3.31 30.54
C ASP A 253 -17.22 3.23 29.21
N GLY A 254 -17.49 2.21 28.41
CA GLY A 254 -16.94 2.08 27.06
C GLY A 254 -17.37 3.23 26.15
N LEU A 255 -18.63 3.63 26.21
CA LEU A 255 -19.15 4.74 25.43
C LEU A 255 -18.45 6.07 25.81
N ALA A 256 -18.17 6.30 27.09
CA ALA A 256 -17.43 7.46 27.55
C ALA A 256 -15.99 7.49 27.00
N LYS A 257 -15.30 6.33 26.97
CA LYS A 257 -13.97 6.18 26.38
C LYS A 257 -14.00 6.43 24.87
N GLN A 258 -14.96 5.85 24.16
CA GLN A 258 -15.13 6.04 22.70
C GLN A 258 -15.32 7.51 22.31
N ARG A 259 -16.17 8.23 23.05
CA ARG A 259 -16.38 9.68 22.87
C ARG A 259 -15.11 10.49 23.13
N ALA A 260 -14.33 10.11 24.15
CA ALA A 260 -13.06 10.76 24.43
C ALA A 260 -12.03 10.52 23.32
N ILE A 261 -11.93 9.29 22.78
CA ILE A 261 -11.05 8.95 21.65
C ILE A 261 -11.47 9.75 20.40
N GLN A 262 -12.77 9.89 20.12
CA GLN A 262 -13.22 10.76 19.03
C GLN A 262 -12.75 12.21 19.22
N LYS A 263 -12.83 12.74 20.45
CA LYS A 263 -12.32 14.11 20.74
C LYS A 263 -10.82 14.22 20.55
N VAL A 264 -10.05 13.19 20.92
CA VAL A 264 -8.61 13.14 20.63
C VAL A 264 -8.37 13.21 19.11
N MET A 265 -9.10 12.41 18.32
CA MET A 265 -8.99 12.42 16.84
C MET A 265 -9.30 13.81 16.26
N GLU A 266 -10.38 14.45 16.69
CA GLU A 266 -10.75 15.81 16.26
C GLU A 266 -9.64 16.82 16.60
N ARG A 267 -9.03 16.73 17.79
CA ARG A 267 -7.92 17.59 18.20
C ARG A 267 -6.65 17.35 17.37
N ILE A 268 -6.33 16.11 17.06
CA ILE A 268 -5.20 15.75 16.18
C ILE A 268 -5.38 16.42 14.82
N VAL A 269 -6.53 16.26 14.19
CA VAL A 269 -6.79 16.79 12.84
C VAL A 269 -6.73 18.31 12.83
N ARG A 270 -7.22 18.99 13.88
CA ARG A 270 -7.17 20.44 14.03
C ARG A 270 -5.82 20.97 14.51
N GLN A 271 -4.90 20.09 14.88
CA GLN A 271 -3.61 20.44 15.50
C GLN A 271 -3.82 21.33 16.74
N GLU A 272 -4.79 20.94 17.58
CA GLU A 272 -5.18 21.70 18.79
C GLU A 272 -4.69 21.04 20.08
N ILE A 273 -3.94 19.94 20.01
CA ILE A 273 -3.43 19.27 21.20
C ILE A 273 -2.41 20.16 21.88
N PRO A 274 -2.50 20.36 23.21
CA PRO A 274 -1.49 21.11 23.93
C PRO A 274 -0.14 20.40 23.88
N GLU A 275 0.95 21.11 23.56
CA GLU A 275 2.30 20.52 23.41
C GLU A 275 2.72 19.67 24.62
N ARG A 276 2.32 20.09 25.83
CA ARG A 276 2.62 19.34 27.07
C ARG A 276 1.94 17.98 27.17
N VAL A 277 0.96 17.68 26.33
CA VAL A 277 0.22 16.40 26.33
C VAL A 277 0.91 15.37 25.45
N ILE A 278 1.59 15.83 24.41
CA ILE A 278 2.21 14.95 23.42
C ILE A 278 3.41 14.24 24.06
N ASP A 279 3.41 12.91 23.98
CA ASP A 279 4.45 12.03 24.56
C ASP A 279 4.71 12.28 26.06
N ASN A 280 3.72 12.69 26.83
CA ASN A 280 3.90 13.04 28.23
C ASN A 280 2.93 12.28 29.14
N GLY A 281 3.48 11.48 30.06
CA GLY A 281 2.72 10.72 31.07
C GLY A 281 2.53 11.44 32.41
N ASP A 282 3.11 12.64 32.58
CA ASP A 282 3.11 13.34 33.85
C ASP A 282 1.93 14.29 34.01
N VAL A 283 1.18 14.55 32.93
CA VAL A 283 0.04 15.47 32.93
C VAL A 283 -1.26 14.74 32.55
N THR A 284 -2.34 15.12 33.23
CA THR A 284 -3.69 14.74 32.81
C THR A 284 -4.22 15.71 31.76
N TRP A 285 -5.12 15.24 30.90
CA TRP A 285 -5.71 16.07 29.87
C TRP A 285 -7.20 15.77 29.66
N ASN A 286 -7.97 16.81 29.56
CA ASN A 286 -9.39 16.71 29.22
C ASN A 286 -9.57 17.10 27.74
N PRO A 287 -9.80 16.15 26.82
CA PRO A 287 -9.92 16.44 25.39
C PRO A 287 -11.18 17.22 25.02
N PHE A 288 -12.21 17.21 25.89
CA PHE A 288 -13.46 17.95 25.66
C PHE A 288 -13.28 19.47 25.90
N THR A 289 -12.60 19.85 26.98
CA THR A 289 -12.34 21.24 27.32
C THR A 289 -10.98 21.75 26.88
N ASN A 290 -10.12 20.86 26.41
CA ASN A 290 -8.71 21.07 26.04
C ASN A 290 -7.83 21.56 27.21
N LYS A 291 -8.21 21.32 28.47
CA LYS A 291 -7.46 21.73 29.65
C LYS A 291 -6.46 20.66 30.08
N VAL A 292 -5.23 21.08 30.37
CA VAL A 292 -4.15 20.26 30.92
C VAL A 292 -4.11 20.37 32.42
N GLY A 293 -3.98 19.25 33.13
CA GLY A 293 -3.80 19.21 34.58
C GLY A 293 -2.40 19.68 35.00
N GLY A 294 -2.28 20.04 36.27
CA GLY A 294 -1.01 20.51 36.84
C GLY A 294 -0.68 22.00 36.67
N GLY A 295 -1.63 22.79 36.17
CA GLY A 295 -1.52 24.26 36.04
C GLY A 295 -0.59 24.75 34.92
N GLY A 296 -0.72 26.01 34.55
CA GLY A 296 0.04 26.69 33.51
C GLY A 296 -0.58 26.56 32.12
N ASP A 297 -0.39 27.60 31.30
CA ASP A 297 -0.77 27.57 29.89
C ASP A 297 0.14 26.61 29.10
N SER A 298 -0.45 25.86 28.21
CA SER A 298 0.27 25.07 27.21
C SER A 298 -0.17 25.54 25.84
N PRO A 299 0.76 26.05 24.99
CA PRO A 299 0.40 26.39 23.64
C PRO A 299 -0.10 25.13 22.92
N ARG A 300 -0.94 25.32 21.90
CA ARG A 300 -1.27 24.23 21.01
C ARG A 300 -0.02 23.81 20.22
N GLU A 301 0.04 22.56 19.81
CA GLU A 301 1.04 22.11 18.86
C GLU A 301 1.06 22.97 17.59
N PRO A 302 2.21 23.20 16.96
CA PRO A 302 2.27 23.83 15.66
C PRO A 302 1.61 22.91 14.60
N ASP A 303 1.35 23.44 13.41
CA ASP A 303 0.74 22.68 12.31
C ASP A 303 1.72 21.66 11.69
N THR A 304 2.43 20.89 12.51
CA THR A 304 3.50 19.96 12.11
C THR A 304 2.98 18.85 11.21
N ARG A 305 1.77 18.33 11.49
CA ARG A 305 1.09 17.34 10.64
C ARG A 305 1.03 17.81 9.19
N TYR A 306 0.60 19.02 8.97
CA TYR A 306 0.41 19.61 7.66
C TYR A 306 1.74 20.11 7.04
N ALA A 307 2.70 20.49 7.88
CA ALA A 307 4.06 20.76 7.42
C ALA A 307 4.70 19.51 6.82
N LYS A 308 4.59 18.34 7.49
CA LYS A 308 5.10 17.06 6.99
C LYS A 308 4.41 16.62 5.70
N LEU A 309 3.10 16.79 5.60
CA LEU A 309 2.39 16.52 4.34
C LEU A 309 2.87 17.40 3.18
N LEU A 310 3.10 18.70 3.44
CA LEU A 310 3.66 19.61 2.43
C LEU A 310 5.11 19.27 2.07
N GLU A 311 5.93 18.81 3.01
CA GLU A 311 7.29 18.31 2.73
C GLU A 311 7.23 17.12 1.77
N VAL A 312 6.38 16.13 2.05
CA VAL A 312 6.15 14.98 1.16
C VAL A 312 5.62 15.44 -0.21
N PHE A 313 4.60 16.31 -0.24
CA PHE A 313 4.06 16.84 -1.50
C PHE A 313 5.13 17.50 -2.37
N ARG A 314 5.96 18.37 -1.77
CA ARG A 314 7.03 19.07 -2.51
C ARG A 314 8.09 18.12 -3.04
N ALA A 315 8.47 17.13 -2.25
CA ALA A 315 9.44 16.11 -2.66
C ALA A 315 8.91 15.26 -3.83
N VAL A 316 7.68 14.73 -3.74
CA VAL A 316 7.12 13.92 -4.83
C VAL A 316 6.79 14.76 -6.07
N ARG A 317 6.46 16.06 -5.92
CA ARG A 317 6.28 16.99 -7.03
C ARG A 317 7.60 17.30 -7.77
N ALA A 318 8.74 17.23 -7.09
CA ALA A 318 10.04 17.36 -7.73
C ALA A 318 10.33 16.26 -8.76
N VAL A 319 9.61 15.14 -8.68
CA VAL A 319 9.65 14.05 -9.67
C VAL A 319 8.88 14.38 -10.96
N ASP A 320 7.90 15.31 -10.92
CA ASP A 320 6.98 15.60 -12.04
C ASP A 320 7.70 15.85 -13.39
N PRO A 321 8.81 16.63 -13.45
CA PRO A 321 9.51 16.87 -14.72
C PRO A 321 10.14 15.61 -15.36
N TYR A 322 10.34 14.53 -14.57
CA TYR A 322 10.97 13.29 -14.98
C TYR A 322 9.98 12.19 -15.33
N ALA A 323 8.68 12.48 -15.30
CA ALA A 323 7.59 11.55 -15.54
C ALA A 323 6.77 11.94 -16.78
N PRO A 324 7.29 11.76 -18.01
CA PRO A 324 6.69 12.28 -19.22
C PRO A 324 5.29 11.72 -19.53
N THR A 325 4.98 10.51 -19.07
CA THR A 325 3.69 9.84 -19.30
C THR A 325 2.68 10.05 -18.18
N ALA A 326 3.12 10.40 -16.96
CA ALA A 326 2.29 10.62 -15.78
C ALA A 326 2.91 11.74 -14.92
N PRO A 327 2.83 13.00 -15.36
CA PRO A 327 3.61 14.11 -14.82
C PRO A 327 3.28 14.47 -13.38
N THR A 328 2.08 14.21 -12.87
CA THR A 328 1.74 14.47 -11.46
C THR A 328 1.81 13.22 -10.60
N TYR A 329 2.04 13.39 -9.29
CA TYR A 329 1.98 12.27 -8.34
C TYR A 329 0.61 11.59 -8.34
N ILE A 330 -0.48 12.35 -8.52
CA ILE A 330 -1.83 11.80 -8.67
C ILE A 330 -1.86 10.84 -9.86
N GLN A 331 -1.40 11.27 -11.04
CA GLN A 331 -1.37 10.40 -12.22
C GLN A 331 -0.47 9.18 -12.00
N ARG A 332 0.71 9.34 -11.42
CA ARG A 332 1.59 8.19 -11.11
C ARG A 332 0.88 7.18 -10.22
N LYS A 333 0.18 7.63 -9.17
CA LYS A 333 -0.56 6.74 -8.26
C LYS A 333 -1.74 6.04 -8.92
N PHE A 334 -2.49 6.71 -9.79
CA PHE A 334 -3.67 6.13 -10.42
C PHE A 334 -3.36 5.41 -11.73
N GLU A 335 -2.41 5.88 -12.54
CA GLU A 335 -2.14 5.35 -13.87
C GLU A 335 -0.96 4.36 -13.92
N LEU A 336 0.10 4.57 -13.10
CA LEU A 336 1.27 3.68 -13.08
C LEU A 336 1.17 2.63 -11.97
N ASP A 337 0.85 3.05 -10.73
CA ASP A 337 0.83 2.13 -9.59
C ASP A 337 -0.47 1.32 -9.56
N ARG A 338 -1.62 2.01 -9.39
CA ARG A 338 -2.94 1.36 -9.25
C ARG A 338 -3.51 0.84 -10.55
N GLN A 339 -3.27 1.56 -11.63
CA GLN A 339 -3.76 1.27 -12.99
C GLN A 339 -5.29 1.18 -13.09
N VAL A 340 -5.96 1.98 -12.27
CA VAL A 340 -7.38 2.30 -12.37
C VAL A 340 -7.48 3.82 -12.44
N PRO A 341 -8.12 4.39 -13.48
CA PRO A 341 -8.27 5.85 -13.60
C PRO A 341 -8.88 6.47 -12.36
N GLU A 342 -8.39 7.63 -11.94
CA GLU A 342 -8.83 8.34 -10.74
C GLU A 342 -10.36 8.48 -10.67
N ALA A 343 -10.98 8.88 -11.78
CA ALA A 343 -12.42 9.06 -11.89
C ALA A 343 -13.21 7.74 -11.70
N GLU A 344 -12.68 6.60 -12.14
CA GLU A 344 -13.32 5.30 -11.94
C GLU A 344 -13.21 4.84 -10.49
N VAL A 345 -12.08 5.09 -9.83
CA VAL A 345 -11.95 4.84 -8.39
C VAL A 345 -12.94 5.68 -7.61
N GLU A 346 -13.01 6.99 -7.87
CA GLU A 346 -13.96 7.90 -7.21
C GLU A 346 -15.41 7.42 -7.41
N LYS A 347 -15.79 7.07 -8.63
CA LYS A 347 -17.12 6.55 -8.96
C LYS A 347 -17.45 5.26 -8.20
N LEU A 348 -16.48 4.34 -8.10
CA LEU A 348 -16.64 3.09 -7.37
C LEU A 348 -16.87 3.33 -5.88
N LEU A 349 -16.04 4.19 -5.25
CA LEU A 349 -16.20 4.58 -3.85
C LEU A 349 -17.57 5.22 -3.60
N ILE A 350 -17.98 6.18 -4.44
CA ILE A 350 -19.29 6.85 -4.32
C ILE A 350 -20.44 5.85 -4.46
N SER A 351 -20.31 4.84 -5.32
CA SER A 351 -21.33 3.81 -5.48
C SER A 351 -21.59 3.03 -4.18
N VAL A 352 -20.55 2.76 -3.40
CA VAL A 352 -20.68 2.16 -2.06
C VAL A 352 -21.26 3.15 -1.06
N LEU A 353 -20.69 4.36 -0.98
CA LEU A 353 -21.11 5.38 -0.02
C LEU A 353 -22.59 5.77 -0.13
N THR A 354 -23.17 5.68 -1.32
CA THR A 354 -24.55 6.06 -1.60
C THR A 354 -25.51 4.87 -1.71
N SER A 355 -25.02 3.65 -1.48
CA SER A 355 -25.82 2.45 -1.65
C SER A 355 -26.93 2.34 -0.59
N PRO A 356 -28.10 1.79 -0.94
CA PRO A 356 -29.17 1.52 0.02
C PRO A 356 -28.76 0.48 1.06
N GLU A 357 -27.84 -0.43 0.73
CA GLU A 357 -27.31 -1.47 1.61
C GLU A 357 -26.57 -0.85 2.82
N VAL A 358 -25.77 0.19 2.61
CA VAL A 358 -25.12 0.94 3.71
C VAL A 358 -26.16 1.55 4.66
N LYS A 359 -27.24 2.13 4.12
CA LYS A 359 -28.31 2.69 4.95
C LYS A 359 -29.06 1.62 5.74
N ALA A 360 -29.30 0.45 5.14
CA ALA A 360 -29.90 -0.69 5.82
C ALA A 360 -29.00 -1.25 6.91
N LEU A 361 -27.70 -1.35 6.64
CA LEU A 361 -26.69 -1.82 7.58
C LEU A 361 -26.55 -0.87 8.76
N ALA A 362 -26.54 0.46 8.55
CA ALA A 362 -26.54 1.45 9.61
C ALA A 362 -27.70 1.27 10.61
N LYS A 363 -28.92 1.03 10.11
CA LYS A 363 -30.08 0.72 10.96
C LYS A 363 -29.91 -0.57 11.76
N ARG A 364 -29.28 -1.58 11.15
CA ARG A 364 -28.97 -2.84 11.85
C ARG A 364 -27.96 -2.61 12.97
N ILE A 365 -26.97 -1.76 12.75
CA ILE A 365 -25.98 -1.38 13.77
C ILE A 365 -26.66 -0.63 14.90
N GLU A 366 -27.53 0.36 14.61
CA GLU A 366 -28.34 1.07 15.63
C GLU A 366 -29.15 0.07 16.48
N GLY A 367 -29.79 -0.91 15.84
CA GLY A 367 -30.53 -1.95 16.54
C GLY A 367 -29.65 -2.81 17.46
N LYS A 368 -28.43 -3.15 17.05
CA LYS A 368 -27.48 -3.88 17.88
C LYS A 368 -26.92 -3.06 19.03
N LEU A 369 -26.69 -1.76 18.80
CA LEU A 369 -26.20 -0.83 19.82
C LEU A 369 -27.27 -0.36 20.80
N GLY A 370 -28.56 -0.48 20.46
CA GLY A 370 -29.67 0.06 21.25
C GLY A 370 -29.68 1.60 21.33
N ARG A 371 -28.94 2.27 20.46
CA ARG A 371 -28.83 3.74 20.39
C ARG A 371 -28.62 4.22 18.96
N LYS A 372 -28.81 5.50 18.71
CA LYS A 372 -28.43 6.13 17.44
C LYS A 372 -26.93 6.07 17.25
N LEU A 373 -26.51 6.07 15.97
CA LEU A 373 -25.08 6.12 15.63
C LEU A 373 -24.49 7.46 16.03
N GLU A 374 -23.29 7.41 16.60
CA GLU A 374 -22.40 8.56 16.81
C GLU A 374 -21.28 8.53 15.75
N PRO A 375 -20.61 9.65 15.45
CA PRO A 375 -19.64 9.69 14.35
C PRO A 375 -18.56 8.61 14.40
N PHE A 376 -18.08 8.22 15.57
CA PHE A 376 -17.10 7.16 15.74
C PHE A 376 -17.63 5.75 15.41
N ASP A 377 -18.94 5.55 15.28
CA ASP A 377 -19.52 4.26 14.90
C ASP A 377 -19.22 3.89 13.42
N ILE A 378 -18.62 4.78 12.64
CA ILE A 378 -18.03 4.38 11.34
C ILE A 378 -17.05 3.23 11.51
N TRP A 379 -16.42 3.07 12.69
CA TRP A 379 -15.51 1.98 13.03
C TRP A 379 -16.18 0.82 13.78
N TYR A 380 -17.50 0.71 13.75
CA TYR A 380 -18.21 -0.41 14.39
C TYR A 380 -17.74 -1.77 13.86
N ALA A 381 -17.33 -2.67 14.79
CA ALA A 381 -16.75 -3.97 14.45
C ALA A 381 -17.56 -5.17 14.97
N GLY A 382 -18.82 -4.98 15.34
CA GLY A 382 -19.67 -6.02 15.94
C GLY A 382 -20.19 -7.10 14.98
N PHE A 383 -19.63 -7.18 13.76
CA PHE A 383 -19.89 -8.26 12.80
C PHE A 383 -18.72 -9.22 12.66
N SER A 384 -17.61 -9.00 13.39
CA SER A 384 -16.44 -9.87 13.29
C SER A 384 -16.73 -11.31 13.71
N SER A 385 -16.23 -12.27 12.94
CA SER A 385 -16.62 -13.68 12.96
C SER A 385 -15.95 -14.54 14.04
N ARG A 386 -15.53 -14.00 15.18
CA ARG A 386 -14.93 -14.83 16.27
C ARG A 386 -15.91 -15.87 16.86
N ALA A 387 -17.06 -16.08 16.24
CA ALA A 387 -18.04 -17.12 16.57
C ALA A 387 -18.37 -17.24 18.08
N GLY A 388 -18.38 -16.10 18.79
CA GLY A 388 -18.62 -16.06 20.23
C GLY A 388 -17.50 -16.65 21.10
N ARG A 389 -16.33 -17.02 20.54
CA ARG A 389 -15.20 -17.56 21.28
C ARG A 389 -14.31 -16.46 21.82
N SER A 390 -13.79 -16.63 23.01
CA SER A 390 -12.82 -15.72 23.60
C SER A 390 -11.44 -15.88 22.94
N GLU A 391 -10.65 -14.82 22.93
CA GLU A 391 -9.27 -14.86 22.43
C GLU A 391 -8.42 -15.90 23.18
N THR A 392 -8.64 -16.05 24.49
CA THR A 392 -7.95 -17.04 25.33
C THR A 392 -8.23 -18.48 24.88
N GLU A 393 -9.50 -18.81 24.56
CA GLU A 393 -9.85 -20.15 24.05
C GLU A 393 -9.18 -20.44 22.70
N LEU A 394 -9.15 -19.46 21.82
CA LEU A 394 -8.50 -19.60 20.51
C LEU A 394 -6.98 -19.71 20.65
N ASP A 395 -6.38 -18.98 21.58
CA ASP A 395 -4.95 -19.07 21.89
C ASP A 395 -4.55 -20.47 22.36
N GLU A 396 -5.35 -21.10 23.21
CA GLU A 396 -5.06 -22.49 23.69
C GLU A 396 -5.12 -23.50 22.54
N VAL A 397 -6.06 -23.34 21.59
CA VAL A 397 -6.15 -24.19 20.40
C VAL A 397 -4.91 -24.03 19.52
N THR A 398 -4.54 -22.78 19.20
CA THR A 398 -3.40 -22.52 18.31
C THR A 398 -2.06 -22.85 18.92
N LYS A 399 -1.82 -22.57 20.22
CA LYS A 399 -0.63 -22.99 20.95
C LYS A 399 -0.44 -24.52 20.93
N LYS A 400 -1.52 -25.26 21.15
CA LYS A 400 -1.50 -26.74 21.13
C LYS A 400 -1.21 -27.29 19.73
N LYS A 401 -1.80 -26.66 18.69
CA LYS A 401 -1.68 -27.11 17.29
C LYS A 401 -0.33 -26.74 16.70
N TYR A 402 0.17 -25.55 17.04
CA TYR A 402 1.38 -24.95 16.47
C TYR A 402 2.32 -24.44 17.57
N PRO A 403 2.95 -25.35 18.34
CA PRO A 403 3.81 -24.98 19.47
C PRO A 403 5.13 -24.32 19.04
N THR A 404 5.55 -24.51 17.78
CA THR A 404 6.84 -24.01 17.26
C THR A 404 6.72 -23.58 15.80
N VAL A 405 7.69 -22.80 15.32
CA VAL A 405 7.86 -22.46 13.89
C VAL A 405 7.90 -23.73 13.02
N ALA A 406 8.69 -24.72 13.44
CA ALA A 406 8.83 -25.99 12.71
C ALA A 406 7.50 -26.75 12.61
N SER A 407 6.66 -26.73 13.67
CA SER A 407 5.34 -27.36 13.62
C SER A 407 4.38 -26.69 12.67
N PHE A 408 4.43 -25.36 12.56
CA PHE A 408 3.62 -24.62 11.58
C PHE A 408 4.13 -24.84 10.15
N GLN A 409 5.46 -24.81 9.93
CA GLN A 409 6.08 -25.17 8.65
C GLN A 409 5.64 -26.56 8.18
N ALA A 410 5.70 -27.55 9.06
CA ALA A 410 5.31 -28.93 8.76
C ALA A 410 3.81 -29.08 8.45
N ALA A 411 2.97 -28.17 8.95
CA ALA A 411 1.53 -28.18 8.73
C ALA A 411 1.10 -27.54 7.41
N LEU A 412 1.97 -26.81 6.70
CA LEU A 412 1.62 -26.11 5.45
C LEU A 412 0.92 -27.01 4.41
N PRO A 413 1.41 -28.26 4.13
CA PRO A 413 0.74 -29.12 3.16
C PRO A 413 -0.71 -29.45 3.56
N ASP A 414 -0.98 -29.65 4.86
CA ASP A 414 -2.32 -29.96 5.33
C ASP A 414 -3.23 -28.73 5.37
N ILE A 415 -2.69 -27.56 5.71
CA ILE A 415 -3.40 -26.27 5.61
C ILE A 415 -3.81 -26.01 4.17
N LEU A 416 -2.91 -26.19 3.21
CA LEU A 416 -3.18 -25.96 1.78
C LEU A 416 -4.18 -26.97 1.23
N LYS A 417 -4.10 -28.25 1.61
CA LYS A 417 -5.13 -29.26 1.28
C LYS A 417 -6.49 -28.90 1.89
N GLY A 418 -6.49 -28.41 3.14
CA GLY A 418 -7.70 -27.92 3.80
C GLY A 418 -8.34 -26.72 3.09
N LEU A 419 -7.54 -25.88 2.43
CA LEU A 419 -8.01 -24.80 1.55
C LEU A 419 -8.55 -25.31 0.20
N GLY A 420 -8.32 -26.58 -0.16
CA GLY A 420 -8.79 -27.18 -1.40
C GLY A 420 -7.74 -27.24 -2.52
N PHE A 421 -6.45 -27.04 -2.21
CA PHE A 421 -5.39 -27.31 -3.17
C PHE A 421 -5.20 -28.81 -3.35
N ARG A 422 -4.93 -29.25 -4.58
CA ARG A 422 -4.61 -30.64 -4.90
C ARG A 422 -3.31 -31.04 -4.16
N PRO A 423 -3.16 -32.33 -3.73
CA PRO A 423 -2.02 -32.77 -2.94
C PRO A 423 -0.65 -32.43 -3.56
N GLU A 424 -0.50 -32.57 -4.88
CA GLU A 424 0.72 -32.24 -5.58
C GLU A 424 1.03 -30.74 -5.58
N LYS A 425 0.01 -29.90 -5.66
CA LYS A 425 0.17 -28.44 -5.59
C LYS A 425 0.45 -27.99 -4.14
N ALA A 426 -0.21 -28.59 -3.16
CA ALA A 426 0.07 -28.33 -1.75
C ALA A 426 1.52 -28.67 -1.39
N ALA A 427 2.05 -29.80 -1.89
CA ALA A 427 3.45 -30.17 -1.72
C ALA A 427 4.39 -29.16 -2.42
N TRP A 428 4.14 -28.83 -3.66
CA TRP A 428 4.93 -27.91 -4.46
C TRP A 428 5.01 -26.51 -3.81
N LEU A 429 3.88 -25.99 -3.31
CA LEU A 429 3.82 -24.70 -2.59
C LEU A 429 4.62 -24.77 -1.28
N SER A 430 4.44 -25.85 -0.50
CA SER A 430 5.11 -26.01 0.80
C SER A 430 6.62 -26.09 0.70
N GLU A 431 7.17 -26.58 -0.43
CA GLU A 431 8.60 -26.57 -0.72
C GLU A 431 9.14 -25.17 -1.05
N ARG A 432 8.28 -24.28 -1.51
CA ARG A 432 8.62 -22.89 -1.93
C ARG A 432 8.38 -21.84 -0.87
N ILE A 433 7.74 -22.20 0.24
CA ILE A 433 7.39 -21.28 1.32
C ILE A 433 8.15 -21.66 2.58
N VAL A 434 8.93 -20.71 3.10
CA VAL A 434 9.65 -20.84 4.37
C VAL A 434 8.91 -20.04 5.44
N VAL A 435 8.67 -20.66 6.60
CA VAL A 435 8.10 -19.97 7.76
C VAL A 435 9.20 -19.42 8.63
N ASP A 436 9.20 -18.12 8.84
CA ASP A 436 10.16 -17.41 9.68
C ASP A 436 9.49 -16.82 10.94
N PRO A 437 10.16 -16.86 12.11
CA PRO A 437 9.66 -16.25 13.34
C PRO A 437 9.82 -14.72 13.27
N SER A 438 8.72 -13.99 13.09
CA SER A 438 8.73 -12.52 13.05
C SER A 438 8.92 -11.94 14.46
N ARG A 439 9.75 -10.89 14.56
CA ARG A 439 9.92 -10.11 15.78
C ARG A 439 8.69 -9.25 16.10
N GLY A 440 8.05 -8.71 15.08
CA GLY A 440 6.87 -7.85 15.15
C GLY A 440 5.62 -8.53 14.62
N ALA A 441 4.76 -7.76 13.98
CA ALA A 441 3.63 -8.26 13.20
C ALA A 441 4.15 -9.12 12.03
N GLY A 442 3.36 -10.12 11.62
CA GLY A 442 3.66 -10.94 10.46
C GLY A 442 3.65 -10.12 9.16
N HIS A 443 4.36 -10.62 8.17
CA HIS A 443 4.30 -10.14 6.79
C HIS A 443 4.86 -11.22 5.83
N ALA A 444 4.38 -11.21 4.60
CA ALA A 444 4.95 -12.03 3.54
C ALA A 444 6.14 -11.30 2.90
N MET A 445 7.18 -12.05 2.56
CA MET A 445 8.25 -11.58 1.70
C MET A 445 8.36 -12.50 0.49
N GLY A 446 8.07 -11.95 -0.69
CA GLY A 446 8.15 -12.70 -1.95
C GLY A 446 9.59 -12.97 -2.40
N ALA A 447 9.70 -13.77 -3.45
CA ALA A 447 10.92 -13.95 -4.22
C ALA A 447 10.79 -13.22 -5.57
N LEU A 448 11.91 -12.97 -6.23
CA LEU A 448 11.94 -12.40 -7.59
C LEU A 448 12.65 -13.32 -8.59
N ARG A 449 13.45 -14.31 -8.14
CA ARG A 449 13.93 -15.41 -9.00
C ARG A 449 13.07 -16.64 -8.80
N ARG A 450 12.77 -17.35 -9.87
CA ARG A 450 11.95 -18.57 -9.84
C ARG A 450 12.52 -19.69 -8.98
N GLU A 451 13.82 -19.69 -8.73
CA GLU A 451 14.54 -20.66 -7.89
C GLU A 451 14.52 -20.30 -6.40
N ASP A 452 14.23 -19.05 -6.03
CA ASP A 452 14.18 -18.60 -4.65
C ASP A 452 12.85 -18.98 -3.97
N LYS A 453 12.87 -18.95 -2.65
CA LYS A 453 11.69 -19.24 -1.81
C LYS A 453 11.07 -17.96 -1.30
N SER A 454 9.75 -17.95 -1.18
CA SER A 454 9.03 -16.92 -0.47
C SER A 454 9.05 -17.19 1.04
N HIS A 455 8.93 -16.14 1.86
CA HIS A 455 9.04 -16.20 3.31
C HIS A 455 7.73 -15.76 3.96
N LEU A 456 7.11 -16.67 4.69
CA LEU A 456 5.97 -16.41 5.55
C LEU A 456 6.49 -16.01 6.93
N ARG A 457 6.42 -14.76 7.28
CA ARG A 457 6.86 -14.23 8.57
C ARG A 457 5.68 -14.05 9.50
N THR A 458 5.72 -14.70 10.65
CA THR A 458 4.66 -14.60 11.66
C THR A 458 5.23 -14.71 13.07
N ASN A 459 4.52 -14.12 14.04
CA ASN A 459 4.94 -14.15 15.42
C ASN A 459 4.55 -15.48 16.07
N ILE A 460 5.54 -16.28 16.46
CA ILE A 460 5.37 -17.54 17.19
C ILE A 460 6.22 -17.46 18.47
N PRO A 461 5.65 -17.03 19.59
CA PRO A 461 6.34 -16.99 20.87
C PRO A 461 6.83 -18.37 21.32
N LYS A 462 7.80 -18.42 22.24
CA LYS A 462 8.28 -19.68 22.85
C LYS A 462 7.18 -20.49 23.57
N THR A 463 6.08 -19.84 23.91
CA THR A 463 4.88 -20.45 24.52
C THR A 463 3.91 -21.06 23.52
N GLY A 464 4.21 -20.99 22.22
CA GLY A 464 3.37 -21.44 21.12
C GLY A 464 2.66 -20.29 20.41
N MET A 465 2.12 -20.58 19.24
CA MET A 465 1.46 -19.59 18.38
C MET A 465 0.15 -19.11 19.00
N LEU A 466 0.01 -17.80 19.18
CA LEU A 466 -1.26 -17.16 19.56
C LEU A 466 -2.21 -17.10 18.37
N TYR A 467 -3.54 -17.04 18.63
CA TYR A 467 -4.53 -16.96 17.55
C TYR A 467 -4.32 -15.76 16.65
N LYS A 468 -3.95 -14.59 17.19
CA LYS A 468 -3.63 -13.42 16.38
C LYS A 468 -2.48 -13.69 15.41
N GLY A 469 -1.42 -14.34 15.87
CA GLY A 469 -0.29 -14.74 15.02
C GLY A 469 -0.71 -15.77 13.96
N TYR A 470 -1.59 -16.71 14.30
CA TYR A 470 -2.15 -17.68 13.37
C TYR A 470 -3.03 -17.01 12.29
N ASN A 471 -3.95 -16.14 12.68
CA ASN A 471 -4.82 -15.41 11.75
C ASN A 471 -4.01 -14.57 10.74
N ILE A 472 -2.96 -13.90 11.22
CA ILE A 472 -2.00 -13.20 10.37
C ILE A 472 -1.26 -14.19 9.46
N ALA A 473 -0.77 -15.32 10.01
CA ALA A 473 -0.05 -16.32 9.23
C ALA A 473 -0.89 -16.88 8.06
N ILE A 474 -2.19 -17.08 8.25
CA ILE A 474 -3.09 -17.52 7.17
C ILE A 474 -3.26 -16.43 6.11
N HIS A 475 -3.32 -15.16 6.51
CA HIS A 475 -3.32 -14.02 5.58
C HIS A 475 -2.01 -13.98 4.75
N GLU A 476 -0.85 -14.02 5.43
CA GLU A 476 0.47 -13.99 4.78
C GLU A 476 0.71 -15.22 3.90
N LEU A 477 0.13 -16.37 4.26
CA LEU A 477 0.15 -17.56 3.41
C LEU A 477 -0.55 -17.29 2.06
N GLY A 478 -1.64 -16.51 2.05
CA GLY A 478 -2.32 -16.11 0.83
C GLY A 478 -1.40 -15.34 -0.11
N HIS A 479 -0.64 -14.37 0.41
CA HIS A 479 0.39 -13.66 -0.34
C HIS A 479 1.47 -14.59 -0.88
N ASN A 480 2.04 -15.46 -0.03
CA ASN A 480 3.10 -16.36 -0.46
C ASN A 480 2.64 -17.37 -1.52
N VAL A 481 1.40 -17.85 -1.43
CA VAL A 481 0.83 -18.76 -2.44
C VAL A 481 0.62 -18.02 -3.77
N GLU A 482 0.07 -16.80 -3.73
CA GLU A 482 -0.06 -15.95 -4.92
C GLU A 482 1.31 -15.73 -5.58
N GLN A 483 2.30 -15.27 -4.79
CA GLN A 483 3.66 -15.02 -5.26
C GLN A 483 4.34 -16.28 -5.82
N SER A 484 4.12 -17.44 -5.20
CA SER A 484 4.70 -18.70 -5.70
C SER A 484 4.12 -19.09 -7.06
N PHE A 485 2.83 -18.92 -7.29
CA PHE A 485 2.22 -19.19 -8.58
C PHE A 485 2.59 -18.15 -9.63
N SER A 486 2.48 -16.86 -9.29
CA SER A 486 2.72 -15.76 -10.22
C SER A 486 4.19 -15.57 -10.58
N LEU A 487 5.14 -16.18 -9.86
CA LEU A 487 6.56 -16.22 -10.21
C LEU A 487 6.95 -17.56 -10.82
N GLY A 488 6.59 -18.66 -10.15
CA GLY A 488 7.09 -20.00 -10.49
C GLY A 488 6.44 -20.64 -11.71
N GLU A 489 5.19 -20.32 -12.01
CA GLU A 489 4.40 -20.91 -13.10
C GLU A 489 3.93 -19.91 -14.15
N ILE A 490 4.42 -18.66 -14.11
CA ILE A 490 4.14 -17.66 -15.13
C ILE A 490 4.98 -17.92 -16.40
N ASP A 491 4.39 -17.67 -17.57
CA ASP A 491 5.06 -17.82 -18.87
C ASP A 491 6.21 -16.82 -19.08
N HIS A 492 6.00 -15.55 -18.73
CA HIS A 492 7.02 -14.50 -18.80
C HIS A 492 7.29 -13.94 -17.41
N TRP A 493 8.56 -13.83 -17.03
CA TRP A 493 8.95 -13.24 -15.73
C TRP A 493 8.49 -11.78 -15.60
N ALA A 494 8.48 -11.02 -16.67
CA ALA A 494 7.99 -9.64 -16.67
C ALA A 494 6.51 -9.50 -16.29
N LEU A 495 5.75 -10.60 -16.32
CA LEU A 495 4.36 -10.68 -15.88
C LEU A 495 4.21 -11.21 -14.45
N ASN A 496 5.30 -11.44 -13.69
CA ASN A 496 5.18 -11.92 -12.32
C ASN A 496 4.34 -10.96 -11.46
N GLY A 497 3.58 -11.51 -10.50
CA GLY A 497 2.69 -10.78 -9.61
C GLY A 497 1.26 -10.62 -10.15
N VAL A 498 0.49 -9.82 -9.44
CA VAL A 498 -0.88 -9.42 -9.75
C VAL A 498 -0.91 -7.92 -10.06
N PRO A 499 -2.03 -7.34 -10.52
CA PRO A 499 -2.06 -5.97 -11.02
C PRO A 499 -1.45 -4.91 -10.10
N ASN A 500 -1.83 -4.93 -8.82
CA ASN A 500 -1.36 -3.98 -7.82
C ASN A 500 -1.62 -4.51 -6.39
N ASN A 501 -1.26 -3.70 -5.39
CA ASN A 501 -1.37 -4.07 -3.97
C ASN A 501 -2.80 -4.46 -3.53
N ALA A 502 -3.84 -3.80 -4.05
CA ALA A 502 -5.23 -4.14 -3.70
C ALA A 502 -5.60 -5.57 -4.12
N PHE A 503 -4.99 -6.12 -5.18
CA PHE A 503 -5.24 -7.48 -5.66
C PHE A 503 -4.54 -8.53 -4.82
N THR A 504 -3.28 -8.31 -4.42
CA THR A 504 -2.59 -9.25 -3.53
C THR A 504 -3.25 -9.29 -2.15
N GLU A 505 -3.68 -8.14 -1.62
CA GLU A 505 -4.47 -8.06 -0.39
C GLU A 505 -5.81 -8.80 -0.51
N ALA A 506 -6.52 -8.61 -1.63
CA ALA A 506 -7.79 -9.29 -1.87
C ALA A 506 -7.64 -10.82 -1.87
N LEU A 507 -6.58 -11.33 -2.50
CA LEU A 507 -6.28 -12.77 -2.50
C LEU A 507 -5.94 -13.29 -1.10
N ALA A 508 -5.15 -12.54 -0.33
CA ALA A 508 -4.80 -12.88 1.05
C ALA A 508 -6.05 -12.91 1.97
N PHE A 509 -6.98 -11.97 1.80
CA PHE A 509 -8.26 -11.98 2.53
C PHE A 509 -9.09 -13.24 2.27
N THR A 510 -9.03 -13.82 1.07
CA THR A 510 -9.75 -15.09 0.80
C THR A 510 -9.21 -16.28 1.60
N PHE A 511 -7.92 -16.26 1.95
CA PHE A 511 -7.31 -17.23 2.88
C PHE A 511 -7.73 -16.94 4.31
N GLN A 512 -7.55 -15.69 4.75
CA GLN A 512 -7.82 -15.26 6.12
C GLN A 512 -9.27 -15.53 6.53
N ALA A 513 -10.24 -15.37 5.64
CA ALA A 513 -11.65 -15.67 5.88
C ALA A 513 -11.92 -17.14 6.22
N ARG A 514 -10.96 -18.07 6.00
CA ARG A 514 -11.09 -19.49 6.28
C ARG A 514 -10.31 -19.97 7.52
N ASP A 515 -9.75 -19.06 8.29
CA ASP A 515 -8.88 -19.37 9.42
C ASP A 515 -9.54 -20.30 10.47
N MET A 516 -10.80 -20.00 10.84
CA MET A 516 -11.57 -20.82 11.79
C MET A 516 -11.90 -22.21 11.23
N GLU A 517 -12.18 -22.33 9.94
CA GLU A 517 -12.39 -23.58 9.25
C GLU A 517 -11.14 -24.47 9.31
N LEU A 518 -9.97 -23.90 9.07
CA LEU A 518 -8.68 -24.60 9.10
C LEU A 518 -8.27 -25.04 10.52
N LEU A 519 -8.81 -24.40 11.56
CA LEU A 519 -8.70 -24.86 12.94
C LEU A 519 -9.68 -25.97 13.29
N GLY A 520 -10.65 -26.28 12.43
CA GLY A 520 -11.75 -27.20 12.73
C GLY A 520 -12.80 -26.62 13.68
N LEU A 521 -12.86 -25.30 13.79
CA LEU A 521 -13.73 -24.55 14.68
C LEU A 521 -14.90 -23.86 13.97
N ALA A 522 -15.05 -24.09 12.67
CA ALA A 522 -16.18 -23.56 11.90
C ALA A 522 -17.49 -24.16 12.45
N ASP A 523 -18.41 -23.29 12.81
CA ASP A 523 -19.75 -23.70 13.23
C ASP A 523 -20.71 -23.84 12.06
N ALA A 524 -21.92 -24.38 12.34
CA ALA A 524 -22.84 -24.92 11.33
C ALA A 524 -23.45 -23.86 10.38
N SER A 525 -23.24 -22.56 10.59
CA SER A 525 -23.91 -21.52 9.77
C SER A 525 -22.96 -20.79 8.81
N ALA A 526 -22.46 -21.49 7.80
CA ALA A 526 -21.64 -20.88 6.74
C ALA A 526 -22.35 -19.68 6.02
N VAL A 527 -23.67 -19.70 5.98
CA VAL A 527 -24.47 -18.61 5.41
C VAL A 527 -24.45 -17.37 6.30
N GLU A 528 -24.61 -17.54 7.62
CA GLU A 528 -24.60 -16.42 8.56
C GLU A 528 -23.21 -15.79 8.68
N ARG A 529 -22.16 -16.60 8.67
CA ARG A 529 -20.77 -16.09 8.62
C ARG A 529 -20.55 -15.20 7.40
N ARG A 530 -20.86 -15.69 6.20
CA ARG A 530 -20.72 -14.91 4.97
C ARG A 530 -21.46 -13.59 5.03
N LYS A 531 -22.66 -13.60 5.59
CA LYS A 531 -23.45 -12.39 5.74
C LYS A 531 -22.84 -11.40 6.72
N ASN A 532 -22.28 -11.89 7.82
CA ASN A 532 -21.55 -11.06 8.78
C ASN A 532 -20.23 -10.52 8.20
N GLU A 533 -19.50 -11.33 7.42
CA GLU A 533 -18.33 -10.89 6.67
C GLU A 533 -18.70 -9.79 5.66
N ALA A 534 -19.76 -9.99 4.89
CA ALA A 534 -20.24 -8.98 3.96
C ALA A 534 -20.65 -7.67 4.67
N TYR A 535 -21.26 -7.76 5.85
CA TYR A 535 -21.57 -6.58 6.66
C TYR A 535 -20.32 -5.88 7.19
N ALA A 536 -19.33 -6.64 7.67
CA ALA A 536 -18.06 -6.09 8.17
C ALA A 536 -17.31 -5.36 7.05
N ASP A 537 -17.20 -6.00 5.88
CA ASP A 537 -16.47 -5.44 4.75
C ASP A 537 -17.23 -4.30 4.06
N LEU A 538 -18.56 -4.37 3.98
CA LEU A 538 -19.34 -3.24 3.49
C LEU A 538 -19.18 -2.02 4.41
N TRP A 539 -19.22 -2.21 5.73
CA TRP A 539 -19.05 -1.12 6.68
C TRP A 539 -17.62 -0.58 6.69
N GLY A 540 -16.61 -1.46 6.58
CA GLY A 540 -15.22 -1.07 6.43
C GLY A 540 -14.95 -0.34 5.11
N THR A 541 -15.56 -0.79 4.00
CA THR A 541 -15.47 -0.10 2.70
C THR A 541 -16.17 1.25 2.74
N TYR A 542 -17.31 1.36 3.43
CA TYR A 542 -17.99 2.63 3.68
C TYR A 542 -17.11 3.59 4.47
N GLU A 543 -16.50 3.14 5.57
CA GLU A 543 -15.54 3.92 6.36
C GLU A 543 -14.42 4.46 5.48
N ILE A 544 -13.64 3.56 4.87
CA ILE A 544 -12.40 3.92 4.17
C ILE A 544 -12.68 4.64 2.84
N GLY A 545 -13.86 4.45 2.25
CA GLY A 545 -14.26 5.14 1.02
C GLY A 545 -14.32 6.65 1.20
N GLY A 546 -14.92 7.14 2.30
CA GLY A 546 -14.93 8.57 2.59
C GLY A 546 -13.56 9.13 2.94
N VAL A 547 -12.76 8.37 3.68
CA VAL A 547 -11.36 8.74 3.97
C VAL A 547 -10.55 8.87 2.69
N SER A 548 -10.74 7.94 1.74
CA SER A 548 -10.10 7.99 0.41
C SER A 548 -10.49 9.23 -0.38
N LEU A 549 -11.77 9.62 -0.35
CA LEU A 549 -12.22 10.85 -1.03
C LEU A 549 -11.60 12.11 -0.40
N VAL A 550 -11.40 12.12 0.93
CA VAL A 550 -10.71 13.23 1.60
C VAL A 550 -9.25 13.29 1.15
N ASP A 551 -8.54 12.16 1.14
CA ASP A 551 -7.14 12.07 0.69
C ASP A 551 -6.99 12.57 -0.75
N MET A 552 -7.81 12.05 -1.69
CA MET A 552 -7.84 12.49 -3.08
C MET A 552 -8.12 14.00 -3.20
N GLY A 553 -9.09 14.52 -2.43
CA GLY A 553 -9.43 15.94 -2.41
C GLY A 553 -8.27 16.82 -1.91
N VAL A 554 -7.56 16.39 -0.88
CA VAL A 554 -6.39 17.09 -0.32
C VAL A 554 -5.25 17.14 -1.32
N TRP A 555 -4.95 16.03 -2.01
CA TRP A 555 -3.91 16.01 -3.04
C TRP A 555 -4.25 16.89 -4.24
N ARG A 556 -5.50 16.90 -4.71
CA ARG A 556 -5.97 17.83 -5.76
C ARG A 556 -5.81 19.28 -5.31
N TRP A 557 -6.17 19.57 -4.05
CA TRP A 557 -6.01 20.91 -3.51
C TRP A 557 -4.54 21.35 -3.44
N MET A 558 -3.61 20.48 -3.00
CA MET A 558 -2.19 20.81 -2.96
C MET A 558 -1.60 21.09 -4.33
N TYR A 559 -2.00 20.36 -5.38
CA TYR A 559 -1.59 20.65 -6.74
C TYR A 559 -2.14 21.99 -7.26
N ALA A 560 -3.33 22.39 -6.83
CA ALA A 560 -3.90 23.70 -7.15
C ALA A 560 -3.25 24.84 -6.33
N HIS A 561 -2.63 24.53 -5.18
CA HIS A 561 -2.03 25.50 -4.26
C HIS A 561 -0.61 25.09 -3.86
N PRO A 562 0.34 25.02 -4.82
CA PRO A 562 1.65 24.40 -4.60
C PRO A 562 2.54 25.15 -3.58
N ASP A 563 2.27 26.41 -3.33
CA ASP A 563 3.03 27.27 -2.42
C ASP A 563 2.34 27.44 -1.06
N ALA A 564 1.31 26.63 -0.78
CA ALA A 564 0.53 26.70 0.43
C ALA A 564 1.38 26.53 1.70
N LYS A 565 0.92 27.19 2.76
CA LYS A 565 1.49 27.07 4.11
C LYS A 565 0.76 25.99 4.92
N PRO A 566 1.38 25.42 5.97
CA PRO A 566 0.75 24.39 6.80
C PRO A 566 -0.64 24.75 7.33
N ALA A 567 -0.84 26.00 7.77
CA ALA A 567 -2.13 26.45 8.26
C ALA A 567 -3.22 26.49 7.17
N GLU A 568 -2.86 26.85 5.95
CA GLU A 568 -3.79 26.88 4.79
C GLU A 568 -4.19 25.45 4.41
N LEU A 569 -3.22 24.52 4.39
CA LEU A 569 -3.49 23.11 4.13
C LEU A 569 -4.36 22.48 5.24
N ARG A 570 -4.14 22.86 6.52
CA ARG A 570 -5.00 22.43 7.62
C ARG A 570 -6.46 22.82 7.36
N GLU A 571 -6.73 24.10 7.11
CA GLU A 571 -8.09 24.60 6.86
C GLU A 571 -8.72 23.94 5.63
N ALA A 572 -7.96 23.74 4.56
CA ALA A 572 -8.44 23.05 3.37
C ALA A 572 -8.81 21.58 3.69
N THR A 573 -7.96 20.86 4.43
CA THR A 573 -8.22 19.47 4.83
C THR A 573 -9.47 19.36 5.70
N LEU A 574 -9.66 20.27 6.65
CA LEU A 574 -10.86 20.34 7.50
C LEU A 574 -12.12 20.60 6.66
N SER A 575 -12.04 21.54 5.70
CA SER A 575 -13.16 21.85 4.79
C SER A 575 -13.53 20.63 3.93
N ILE A 576 -12.56 19.99 3.30
CA ILE A 576 -12.76 18.80 2.47
C ILE A 576 -13.36 17.66 3.29
N ALA A 577 -12.85 17.42 4.51
CA ALA A 577 -13.37 16.38 5.39
C ALA A 577 -14.84 16.63 5.77
N ARG A 578 -15.21 17.88 6.12
CA ARG A 578 -16.59 18.28 6.39
C ARG A 578 -17.49 18.11 5.17
N GLU A 579 -17.03 18.50 3.99
CA GLU A 579 -17.79 18.35 2.74
C GLU A 579 -18.10 16.88 2.43
N VAL A 580 -17.10 15.99 2.51
CA VAL A 580 -17.29 14.55 2.32
C VAL A 580 -18.21 13.98 3.40
N TRP A 581 -18.00 14.34 4.66
CA TRP A 581 -18.86 13.90 5.75
C TRP A 581 -20.31 14.34 5.56
N ASN A 582 -20.53 15.63 5.30
CA ASN A 582 -21.87 16.20 5.15
C ASN A 582 -22.62 15.57 3.96
N LYS A 583 -21.91 15.19 2.90
CA LYS A 583 -22.49 14.60 1.72
C LYS A 583 -22.88 13.13 1.92
N TYR A 584 -22.02 12.33 2.54
CA TYR A 584 -22.15 10.87 2.54
C TYR A 584 -22.46 10.26 3.91
N TYR A 585 -22.08 10.90 5.01
CA TYR A 585 -22.21 10.37 6.38
C TYR A 585 -23.30 11.09 7.19
N ALA A 586 -23.41 12.38 7.09
CA ALA A 586 -24.43 13.14 7.83
C ALA A 586 -25.86 12.66 7.58
N PRO A 587 -26.27 12.19 6.36
CA PRO A 587 -27.60 11.61 6.15
C PRO A 587 -27.88 10.34 6.95
N ILE A 588 -26.84 9.64 7.39
CA ILE A 588 -26.93 8.39 8.18
C ILE A 588 -26.76 8.69 9.67
N PHE A 589 -25.76 9.46 10.04
CA PHE A 589 -25.40 9.74 11.43
C PHE A 589 -26.20 10.90 12.06
N GLY A 590 -26.85 11.73 11.26
CA GLY A 590 -27.62 12.89 11.74
C GLY A 590 -26.76 14.05 12.30
N VAL A 591 -25.44 13.99 12.17
CA VAL A 591 -24.48 14.99 12.64
C VAL A 591 -23.71 15.55 11.45
N LYS A 592 -23.57 16.88 11.41
CA LYS A 592 -22.82 17.59 10.35
C LYS A 592 -21.46 18.07 10.84
N ASP A 593 -20.64 18.49 9.90
CA ASP A 593 -19.36 19.20 10.09
C ASP A 593 -18.35 18.40 10.92
N VAL A 594 -18.35 17.06 10.76
CA VAL A 594 -17.41 16.14 11.40
C VAL A 594 -16.17 15.97 10.53
N GLU A 595 -14.99 15.98 11.14
CA GLU A 595 -13.69 16.02 10.46
C GLU A 595 -12.87 14.73 10.63
N ILE A 596 -13.39 13.73 11.35
CA ILE A 596 -12.65 12.53 11.73
C ILE A 596 -12.16 11.69 10.55
N LEU A 597 -12.72 11.88 9.34
CA LEU A 597 -12.24 11.24 8.12
C LEU A 597 -10.79 11.65 7.79
N ALA A 598 -10.30 12.80 8.28
CA ALA A 598 -8.94 13.28 8.06
C ALA A 598 -7.92 12.77 9.09
N VAL A 599 -8.31 11.88 10.02
CA VAL A 599 -7.39 11.42 11.10
C VAL A 599 -6.33 10.42 10.61
N TYR A 600 -6.54 9.77 9.47
CA TYR A 600 -5.68 8.70 8.99
C TYR A 600 -4.25 9.17 8.73
N SER A 601 -3.28 8.55 9.41
CA SER A 601 -1.86 8.87 9.29
C SER A 601 -1.28 8.59 7.90
N HIS A 602 -1.84 7.62 7.17
CA HIS A 602 -1.44 7.35 5.79
C HIS A 602 -1.59 8.56 4.86
N MET A 603 -2.52 9.48 5.14
CA MET A 603 -2.62 10.74 4.39
C MET A 603 -1.32 11.55 4.45
N ILE A 604 -0.51 11.37 5.51
CA ILE A 604 0.73 12.11 5.73
C ILE A 604 1.94 11.35 5.15
N SER A 605 2.07 10.06 5.47
CA SER A 605 3.26 9.26 5.15
C SER A 605 3.08 8.33 3.96
N ASN A 606 1.89 8.18 3.42
CA ASN A 606 1.60 7.32 2.26
C ASN A 606 0.37 7.81 1.49
N GLY A 607 0.41 9.06 1.06
CA GLY A 607 -0.72 9.72 0.39
C GLY A 607 -1.22 8.96 -0.83
N LEU A 608 -2.52 8.99 -1.05
CA LEU A 608 -3.24 8.29 -2.11
C LEU A 608 -3.16 6.75 -2.04
N TYR A 609 -2.74 6.19 -0.89
CA TYR A 609 -2.75 4.75 -0.65
C TYR A 609 -4.11 4.25 -0.16
N LEU A 610 -4.85 5.07 0.57
CA LEU A 610 -6.12 4.70 1.21
C LEU A 610 -7.18 4.10 0.27
N PRO A 611 -7.31 4.50 -1.01
CA PRO A 611 -8.19 3.84 -1.95
C PRO A 611 -7.92 2.34 -2.16
N ASP A 612 -6.68 1.88 -1.96
CA ASP A 612 -6.32 0.46 -2.17
C ASP A 612 -6.99 -0.45 -1.14
N TYR A 613 -7.23 0.01 0.08
CA TYR A 613 -8.00 -0.75 1.08
C TYR A 613 -9.45 -0.98 0.66
N ALA A 614 -10.13 0.08 0.19
CA ALA A 614 -11.50 -0.04 -0.30
C ALA A 614 -11.59 -0.97 -1.52
N LEU A 615 -10.66 -0.84 -2.46
CA LEU A 615 -10.55 -1.70 -3.63
C LEU A 615 -10.28 -3.14 -3.24
N GLY A 616 -9.39 -3.39 -2.26
CA GLY A 616 -9.06 -4.72 -1.76
C GLY A 616 -10.31 -5.48 -1.27
N HIS A 617 -11.15 -4.85 -0.45
CA HIS A 617 -12.42 -5.43 0.00
C HIS A 617 -13.36 -5.74 -1.18
N ILE A 618 -13.52 -4.80 -2.10
CA ILE A 618 -14.40 -4.97 -3.28
C ILE A 618 -13.92 -6.12 -4.16
N ILE A 619 -12.61 -6.20 -4.44
CA ILE A 619 -12.00 -7.26 -5.25
C ILE A 619 -12.15 -8.62 -4.56
N ALA A 620 -11.86 -8.68 -3.25
CA ALA A 620 -11.97 -9.91 -2.46
C ALA A 620 -13.35 -10.55 -2.58
N PHE A 621 -14.42 -9.74 -2.52
CA PHE A 621 -15.79 -10.26 -2.67
C PHE A 621 -16.09 -10.77 -4.07
N GLN A 622 -15.64 -10.07 -5.12
CA GLN A 622 -15.82 -10.54 -6.49
C GLN A 622 -15.09 -11.87 -6.74
N VAL A 623 -13.83 -11.98 -6.28
CA VAL A 623 -13.00 -13.18 -6.45
C VAL A 623 -13.52 -14.33 -5.60
N ALA A 624 -13.83 -14.08 -4.32
CA ALA A 624 -14.37 -15.11 -3.41
C ALA A 624 -15.68 -15.74 -3.93
N ARG A 625 -16.50 -14.97 -4.67
CA ARG A 625 -17.71 -15.50 -5.31
C ARG A 625 -17.40 -16.58 -6.35
N VAL A 626 -16.33 -16.39 -7.14
CA VAL A 626 -15.87 -17.39 -8.12
C VAL A 626 -15.25 -18.60 -7.41
N PHE A 627 -14.41 -18.37 -6.41
CA PHE A 627 -13.78 -19.45 -5.64
C PHE A 627 -14.79 -20.38 -4.94
N ARG A 628 -15.97 -19.88 -4.61
CA ARG A 628 -17.06 -20.69 -4.05
C ARG A 628 -17.80 -21.56 -5.08
N GLN A 629 -17.70 -21.26 -6.38
CA GLN A 629 -18.37 -22.01 -7.45
C GLN A 629 -17.56 -23.21 -7.94
N GLY A 630 -16.25 -23.24 -7.67
CA GLY A 630 -15.31 -24.27 -8.08
C GLY A 630 -14.46 -24.81 -6.93
N SER A 631 -13.36 -25.48 -7.26
CA SER A 631 -12.30 -25.79 -6.32
C SER A 631 -11.54 -24.53 -5.97
N PHE A 632 -11.49 -24.16 -4.68
CA PHE A 632 -10.76 -22.97 -4.24
C PHE A 632 -9.30 -22.96 -4.74
N GLY A 633 -8.59 -24.10 -4.59
CA GLY A 633 -7.18 -24.19 -4.99
C GLY A 633 -6.98 -24.03 -6.49
N ASP A 634 -7.84 -24.67 -7.31
CA ASP A 634 -7.71 -24.60 -8.77
C ASP A 634 -8.06 -23.19 -9.30
N GLU A 635 -9.09 -22.56 -8.74
CA GLU A 635 -9.47 -21.20 -9.10
C GLU A 635 -8.42 -20.18 -8.63
N PHE A 636 -7.84 -20.35 -7.44
CA PHE A 636 -6.77 -19.49 -6.95
C PHE A 636 -5.52 -19.61 -7.85
N GLU A 637 -5.09 -20.83 -8.20
CA GLU A 637 -4.00 -21.07 -9.15
C GLU A 637 -4.28 -20.37 -10.49
N ARG A 638 -5.48 -20.55 -11.03
CA ARG A 638 -5.89 -19.96 -12.32
C ARG A 638 -5.77 -18.43 -12.31
N VAL A 639 -6.26 -17.77 -11.27
CA VAL A 639 -6.26 -16.30 -11.22
C VAL A 639 -4.87 -15.73 -10.91
N ALA A 640 -4.07 -16.37 -10.04
CA ALA A 640 -2.71 -15.96 -9.74
C ALA A 640 -1.80 -16.05 -10.98
N LYS A 641 -2.01 -17.04 -11.84
CA LYS A 641 -1.23 -17.26 -13.07
C LYS A 641 -1.61 -16.34 -14.23
N GLN A 642 -2.61 -15.45 -14.06
CA GLN A 642 -2.86 -14.43 -15.09
C GLN A 642 -1.71 -13.44 -15.21
N GLY A 643 -0.98 -13.23 -14.11
CA GLY A 643 0.13 -12.29 -14.05
C GLY A 643 -0.33 -10.84 -13.93
N ARG A 644 0.63 -9.93 -13.98
CA ARG A 644 0.45 -8.48 -13.81
C ARG A 644 -0.16 -7.82 -15.05
N LEU A 645 -1.43 -8.14 -15.34
CA LEU A 645 -2.25 -7.42 -16.32
C LEU A 645 -2.79 -6.11 -15.73
N THR A 646 -3.53 -5.29 -16.51
CA THR A 646 -4.29 -4.20 -15.90
C THR A 646 -5.41 -4.76 -15.01
N PRO A 647 -5.87 -4.02 -13.97
CA PRO A 647 -7.00 -4.42 -13.14
C PRO A 647 -8.24 -4.86 -13.94
N ASP A 648 -8.63 -4.12 -14.98
CA ASP A 648 -9.77 -4.48 -15.82
C ASP A 648 -9.56 -5.81 -16.57
N ALA A 649 -8.41 -5.99 -17.22
CA ALA A 649 -8.09 -7.22 -17.95
C ALA A 649 -8.01 -8.42 -17.01
N TRP A 650 -7.38 -8.27 -15.84
CA TRP A 650 -7.27 -9.31 -14.83
C TRP A 650 -8.64 -9.70 -14.26
N MET A 651 -9.48 -8.72 -13.91
CA MET A 651 -10.84 -9.00 -13.40
C MET A 651 -11.73 -9.69 -14.42
N ARG A 652 -11.68 -9.28 -15.68
CA ARG A 652 -12.40 -9.99 -16.75
C ARG A 652 -11.95 -11.44 -16.89
N GLY A 653 -10.68 -11.72 -16.79
CA GLY A 653 -10.14 -13.08 -16.79
C GLY A 653 -10.46 -13.86 -15.50
N ALA A 654 -10.46 -13.20 -14.35
CA ALA A 654 -10.73 -13.83 -13.05
C ALA A 654 -12.21 -14.12 -12.82
N VAL A 655 -13.08 -13.11 -13.03
CA VAL A 655 -14.48 -13.14 -12.62
C VAL A 655 -15.48 -12.94 -13.78
N GLY A 656 -14.99 -12.83 -15.01
CA GLY A 656 -15.81 -12.64 -16.21
C GLY A 656 -16.39 -11.23 -16.38
N GLY A 657 -15.96 -10.24 -15.60
CA GLY A 657 -16.50 -8.87 -15.63
C GLY A 657 -15.53 -7.84 -15.07
N PRO A 658 -15.86 -6.55 -15.19
CA PRO A 658 -15.03 -5.46 -14.68
C PRO A 658 -15.04 -5.40 -13.15
N LEU A 659 -14.13 -4.58 -12.58
CA LEU A 659 -14.14 -4.23 -11.17
C LEU A 659 -15.47 -3.55 -10.78
N SER A 660 -16.14 -4.07 -9.75
CA SER A 660 -17.47 -3.61 -9.34
C SER A 660 -17.76 -3.92 -7.87
N ALA A 661 -18.38 -2.99 -7.16
CA ALA A 661 -18.84 -3.21 -5.79
C ALA A 661 -20.10 -4.11 -5.70
N GLN A 662 -20.71 -4.47 -6.84
CA GLN A 662 -22.02 -5.14 -6.86
C GLN A 662 -22.02 -6.47 -6.11
N ALA A 663 -20.92 -7.24 -6.19
CA ALA A 663 -20.82 -8.53 -5.48
C ALA A 663 -20.91 -8.36 -3.95
N LEU A 664 -20.23 -7.34 -3.41
CA LEU A 664 -20.27 -6.99 -1.99
C LEU A 664 -21.68 -6.48 -1.59
N LEU A 665 -22.26 -5.60 -2.40
CA LEU A 665 -23.59 -5.06 -2.14
C LEU A 665 -24.66 -6.15 -2.18
N ASP A 666 -24.60 -7.09 -3.13
CA ASP A 666 -25.56 -8.19 -3.24
C ASP A 666 -25.48 -9.16 -2.05
N GLU A 667 -24.30 -9.48 -1.56
CA GLU A 667 -24.13 -10.35 -0.39
C GLU A 667 -24.60 -9.65 0.91
N ALA A 668 -24.55 -8.32 0.97
CA ALA A 668 -24.98 -7.53 2.12
C ALA A 668 -26.50 -7.26 2.17
N LYS A 669 -27.29 -7.66 1.17
CA LYS A 669 -28.75 -7.61 1.19
C LYS A 669 -29.30 -8.66 2.16
#